data_275422e39d5796ecfa2ae39746292588
#
_entry.id   275422e39d5796ecfa2ae39746292588
#
_cell.length_a   1.000
_cell.length_b   1.000
_cell.length_c   1.000
_cell.angle_alpha   90.00
_cell.angle_beta   90.00
_cell.angle_gamma   90.00
#
_symmetry.space_group_name_H-M   'P 1'
#
loop_
_entity.id
_entity.type
_entity.pdbx_description
1 polymer ?
#
loop_
_entity_poly.entity_id
_entity_poly.type
_entity_poly.pdbx_seq_one_letter_code
_entity_poly.pdbx_strand_id
1 'polypeptide(L)'
;MKHPIAAFSIAALLMLFPGTGSGDQTALPDQATLRRWVAEMKTSSRGPFQQIRWFCNDGSVHPPGDYVCRDRGGGIQHGEWNARVRQLRENGYWVANLFAEARPDELLGQPDSEVAIGQMVLEQYLVSVDDGWIFRKAQYYRGALQPEDESKGGRNLLRAMAAEADWRTTRFPLLREAERLFPHGLRMAPISAMRELSRELAEADPAFEPLRAKIHVRPEAGDAERVRQYAAQRGRKDLAADYQKLADIIKEVFQPRNARAEILALDTKAMSPALARQIREAAVRLGAEQEPAVRFQAGCRLLAAMREQLGSAGNRQQIQAMLDASLALERDMFATANTLLDRLPRASRAERLSWLQAAADGLYGIGFVSGRQRAALQEAFDGISASPVALSDYKAALDYAARVPGWADRTLRFHFTRPADQLMVLEPLTSTYFHDRMRGSLLIVYSALLDGLVADANQQIGTSNRLMGQPVASGLTGLNPGIGRGVLKVARPGDDPKRFLRSGVYILPATFEDLPPVAGIITADKGSMLSHVQLLARNLGIPNVAVDDSLLPQITALEGQGVVLAVSPGGVVQIAADGPDWDAVFSRESQEAAVVIRPDLKKLDLVDRHLIPLTAVRAADSGRVCGPKAANLGELKHHFPEAVTDGVVIPFAVFRAVLDQPLEPGGITVFQWMQDQYALIRSLAADPDRQRQASGQFLARMRARIAQADLGEDFIRTLRAAMEQAFGPDGSYGVFVRSDTNVEDLPGFSGAGLNLTVMNVVGFDRVVEAIRQVWASPFAERAYQWRQSLMDKPEHVYVSILLLKSVPSEKSGVMVTADVESGRPGRLSVAVNEGVGGAVSGQTAEELRIDPDRGKPLLLAHATEPLKVVLQREGGIARVPASGAEAVLSAAEIGQLIDLAAALPQRFPLIQDAQGRPAPADVEFGFTQGRLVLFQIRPFLESTKARQNLFLNRFDEDRRQPGSRSVRLDEIPGRSD
;
A
#
# COMPACT_ATOMS: atom_id res chain seq x y z
N MET A 1 -27.63 -28.78 -28.33
CA MET A 1 -26.52 -28.31 -29.19
C MET A 1 -25.68 -27.40 -28.35
N LYS A 2 -24.45 -27.80 -28.02
CA LYS A 2 -23.54 -27.13 -27.13
C LYS A 2 -22.75 -26.11 -27.94
N HIS A 3 -22.81 -24.83 -27.60
CA HIS A 3 -21.85 -23.84 -28.06
C HIS A 3 -20.83 -23.57 -26.92
N PRO A 4 -19.54 -23.50 -27.20
CA PRO A 4 -18.52 -23.25 -26.21
C PRO A 4 -18.43 -21.75 -25.91
N ILE A 5 -18.47 -21.41 -24.62
CA ILE A 5 -18.15 -20.09 -24.08
C ILE A 5 -16.66 -19.93 -24.19
N ALA A 6 -16.22 -18.99 -25.01
CA ALA A 6 -14.82 -18.58 -25.10
C ALA A 6 -14.45 -17.83 -23.79
N ALA A 7 -13.67 -18.48 -22.98
CA ALA A 7 -13.00 -17.85 -21.84
C ALA A 7 -11.92 -16.89 -22.37
N PHE A 8 -12.16 -15.59 -22.27
CA PHE A 8 -11.09 -14.60 -22.41
C PHE A 8 -10.26 -14.63 -21.13
N SER A 9 -9.15 -15.33 -21.21
CA SER A 9 -8.08 -15.27 -20.24
C SER A 9 -7.51 -13.85 -20.24
N ILE A 10 -7.64 -13.14 -19.10
CA ILE A 10 -6.81 -11.98 -18.82
C ILE A 10 -5.41 -12.52 -18.59
N ALA A 11 -4.59 -12.49 -19.65
CA ALA A 11 -3.17 -12.68 -19.54
C ALA A 11 -2.60 -11.47 -18.77
N ALA A 12 -2.29 -11.68 -17.48
CA ALA A 12 -1.38 -10.80 -16.77
C ALA A 12 -0.12 -10.70 -17.62
N LEU A 13 0.18 -9.51 -18.10
CA LEU A 13 1.35 -9.21 -18.91
C LEU A 13 2.59 -9.31 -18.01
N LEU A 14 3.09 -10.53 -17.84
CA LEU A 14 4.44 -10.82 -17.38
C LEU A 14 5.37 -10.35 -18.51
N MET A 15 5.82 -9.10 -18.45
CA MET A 15 6.93 -8.66 -19.28
C MET A 15 8.20 -9.33 -18.78
N LEU A 16 8.65 -10.30 -19.57
CA LEU A 16 9.96 -10.92 -19.51
C LEU A 16 11.06 -9.87 -19.64
N PHE A 17 11.93 -9.80 -18.64
CA PHE A 17 13.23 -9.17 -18.79
C PHE A 17 14.12 -10.07 -19.68
N PRO A 18 14.85 -9.54 -20.66
CA PRO A 18 15.84 -10.32 -21.38
C PRO A 18 17.08 -10.48 -20.49
N GLY A 19 17.12 -11.53 -19.71
CA GLY A 19 18.36 -12.09 -19.22
C GLY A 19 19.06 -12.81 -20.37
N THR A 20 20.26 -12.37 -20.70
CA THR A 20 21.14 -13.05 -21.69
C THR A 20 21.54 -14.42 -21.17
N GLY A 21 20.84 -15.44 -21.63
CA GLY A 21 21.13 -16.83 -21.36
C GLY A 21 20.14 -17.70 -22.13
N SER A 22 20.51 -18.13 -23.35
CA SER A 22 19.72 -19.04 -24.17
C SER A 22 19.72 -20.46 -23.60
N GLY A 23 18.81 -20.71 -22.67
CA GLY A 23 18.34 -22.04 -22.32
C GLY A 23 16.82 -22.04 -22.53
N ASP A 24 16.29 -23.05 -23.17
CA ASP A 24 14.87 -23.28 -23.38
C ASP A 24 14.14 -23.25 -22.00
N GLN A 25 13.62 -22.09 -21.58
CA GLN A 25 12.81 -21.99 -20.38
C GLN A 25 11.48 -22.68 -20.72
N THR A 26 11.28 -23.86 -20.16
CA THR A 26 9.99 -24.56 -20.25
C THR A 26 8.92 -23.67 -19.56
N ALA A 27 7.96 -23.18 -20.33
CA ALA A 27 6.88 -22.34 -19.82
C ALA A 27 6.16 -23.03 -18.66
N LEU A 28 5.85 -22.26 -17.60
CA LEU A 28 5.08 -22.77 -16.48
C LEU A 28 3.67 -23.16 -16.94
N PRO A 29 3.10 -24.22 -16.35
CA PRO A 29 1.70 -24.57 -16.59
C PRO A 29 0.76 -23.51 -15.95
N ASP A 30 -0.52 -23.65 -16.21
CA ASP A 30 -1.54 -22.77 -15.61
C ASP A 30 -1.58 -22.84 -14.07
N GLN A 31 -2.17 -21.82 -13.45
CA GLN A 31 -2.25 -21.69 -11.99
C GLN A 31 -2.92 -22.90 -11.31
N ALA A 32 -3.94 -23.51 -11.92
CA ALA A 32 -4.63 -24.69 -11.37
C ALA A 32 -3.67 -25.88 -11.30
N THR A 33 -2.84 -26.06 -12.31
CA THR A 33 -1.80 -27.11 -12.35
C THR A 33 -0.69 -26.85 -11.33
N LEU A 34 -0.25 -25.60 -11.17
CA LEU A 34 0.75 -25.24 -10.14
C LEU A 34 0.24 -25.55 -8.74
N ARG A 35 -1.01 -25.18 -8.41
CA ARG A 35 -1.64 -25.51 -7.13
C ARG A 35 -1.81 -27.00 -6.90
N ARG A 36 -2.10 -27.75 -7.94
CA ARG A 36 -2.14 -29.22 -7.86
C ARG A 36 -0.76 -29.80 -7.54
N TRP A 37 0.33 -29.27 -8.14
CA TRP A 37 1.70 -29.69 -7.79
C TRP A 37 2.00 -29.46 -6.32
N VAL A 38 1.62 -28.31 -5.78
CA VAL A 38 1.80 -28.00 -4.35
C VAL A 38 0.98 -28.98 -3.50
N ALA A 39 -0.29 -29.24 -3.85
CA ALA A 39 -1.13 -30.20 -3.11
C ALA A 39 -0.55 -31.62 -3.11
N GLU A 40 0.00 -32.07 -4.22
CA GLU A 40 0.67 -33.37 -4.32
C GLU A 40 1.95 -33.42 -3.48
N MET A 41 2.75 -32.34 -3.47
CA MET A 41 3.93 -32.26 -2.61
C MET A 41 3.57 -32.21 -1.12
N LYS A 42 2.48 -31.54 -0.73
CA LYS A 42 1.98 -31.53 0.66
C LYS A 42 1.61 -32.92 1.16
N THR A 43 1.11 -33.79 0.30
CA THR A 43 0.72 -35.17 0.66
C THR A 43 1.86 -36.17 0.57
N SER A 44 2.90 -35.85 -0.18
CA SER A 44 4.09 -36.73 -0.35
C SER A 44 4.93 -36.80 0.91
N SER A 45 5.35 -37.99 1.32
CA SER A 45 6.29 -38.18 2.42
C SER A 45 7.67 -37.56 2.15
N ARG A 46 8.04 -37.36 0.88
CA ARG A 46 9.28 -36.71 0.45
C ARG A 46 9.10 -35.21 0.23
N GLY A 47 7.86 -34.70 0.22
CA GLY A 47 7.58 -33.32 -0.06
C GLY A 47 8.15 -32.86 -1.41
N PRO A 48 9.01 -31.80 -1.39
CA PRO A 48 9.61 -31.23 -2.60
C PRO A 48 10.83 -32.02 -3.15
N PHE A 49 11.25 -33.09 -2.46
CA PHE A 49 12.49 -33.81 -2.79
C PHE A 49 12.26 -35.11 -3.56
N GLN A 50 13.17 -35.43 -4.46
CA GLN A 50 13.21 -36.72 -5.13
C GLN A 50 13.99 -37.75 -4.31
N GLN A 51 15.11 -37.33 -3.65
CA GLN A 51 15.94 -38.19 -2.82
C GLN A 51 16.80 -37.35 -1.88
N ILE A 52 17.48 -38.05 -0.90
CA ILE A 52 18.49 -37.46 -0.03
C ILE A 52 19.86 -37.73 -0.62
N ARG A 53 20.80 -36.78 -0.50
CA ARG A 53 22.20 -36.87 -0.92
C ARG A 53 23.10 -36.18 0.09
N TRP A 54 24.36 -36.62 0.10
CA TRP A 54 25.49 -35.90 0.64
C TRP A 54 26.12 -35.03 -0.46
N PHE A 55 26.33 -33.79 -0.19
CA PHE A 55 27.02 -32.82 -1.04
C PHE A 55 28.34 -32.46 -0.34
N CYS A 56 29.45 -33.04 -0.80
CA CYS A 56 30.74 -32.85 -0.19
C CYS A 56 31.45 -31.58 -0.70
N ASN A 57 32.40 -31.04 0.11
CA ASN A 57 33.10 -29.79 -0.23
C ASN A 57 34.04 -29.94 -1.43
N ASP A 58 34.40 -31.15 -1.80
CA ASP A 58 35.15 -31.46 -3.03
C ASP A 58 34.27 -31.45 -4.30
N GLY A 59 32.98 -31.13 -4.17
CA GLY A 59 32.02 -31.12 -5.27
C GLY A 59 31.39 -32.47 -5.58
N SER A 60 31.77 -33.55 -4.89
CA SER A 60 31.18 -34.86 -5.11
C SER A 60 29.85 -35.05 -4.39
N VAL A 61 28.93 -35.84 -4.99
CA VAL A 61 27.60 -36.11 -4.48
C VAL A 61 27.44 -37.62 -4.23
N HIS A 62 27.00 -37.97 -3.02
CA HIS A 62 26.94 -39.37 -2.58
C HIS A 62 25.57 -39.73 -2.00
N PRO A 63 25.19 -41.04 -2.03
CA PRO A 63 24.01 -41.52 -1.30
C PRO A 63 24.13 -41.31 0.23
N PRO A 64 23.00 -41.34 0.97
CA PRO A 64 23.04 -41.26 2.42
C PRO A 64 23.91 -42.36 3.04
N GLY A 65 24.75 -41.97 4.00
CA GLY A 65 25.63 -42.85 4.76
C GLY A 65 26.28 -42.09 5.91
N ASP A 66 26.91 -42.79 6.83
CA ASP A 66 27.55 -42.18 8.00
C ASP A 66 28.87 -41.52 7.57
N TYR A 67 29.01 -40.23 7.86
CA TYR A 67 30.22 -39.40 7.66
C TYR A 67 30.85 -39.47 6.25
N VAL A 68 30.03 -39.63 5.20
CA VAL A 68 30.48 -39.82 3.81
C VAL A 68 31.47 -38.77 3.33
N CYS A 69 31.33 -37.53 3.77
CA CYS A 69 32.17 -36.41 3.37
C CYS A 69 33.38 -36.17 4.30
N ARG A 70 33.63 -36.98 5.30
CA ARG A 70 34.69 -36.74 6.28
C ARG A 70 36.07 -36.55 5.63
N ASP A 71 36.43 -37.43 4.71
CA ASP A 71 37.73 -37.41 4.03
C ASP A 71 37.70 -36.55 2.74
N ARG A 72 36.65 -35.79 2.53
CA ARG A 72 36.36 -34.94 1.36
C ARG A 72 36.23 -33.46 1.72
N GLY A 73 36.84 -33.03 2.82
CA GLY A 73 36.77 -31.67 3.32
C GLY A 73 35.48 -31.28 4.05
N GLY A 74 34.67 -32.28 4.43
CA GLY A 74 33.33 -32.07 5.01
C GLY A 74 32.25 -32.01 3.94
N GLY A 75 31.00 -31.73 4.35
CA GLY A 75 29.85 -31.64 3.44
C GLY A 75 28.55 -31.49 4.19
N ILE A 76 27.48 -31.38 3.42
CA ILE A 76 26.11 -31.16 3.91
C ILE A 76 25.23 -32.28 3.36
N GLN A 77 24.36 -32.84 4.22
CA GLN A 77 23.33 -33.80 3.80
C GLN A 77 21.99 -33.11 3.74
N HIS A 78 21.35 -33.14 2.57
CA HIS A 78 19.99 -32.65 2.42
C HIS A 78 19.23 -33.33 1.28
N GLY A 79 17.94 -32.95 1.10
CA GLY A 79 17.10 -33.45 0.02
C GLY A 79 17.47 -32.80 -1.32
N GLU A 80 17.56 -33.61 -2.37
CA GLU A 80 17.68 -33.14 -3.75
C GLU A 80 16.32 -32.82 -4.32
N TRP A 81 16.13 -31.59 -4.87
CA TRP A 81 14.84 -31.13 -5.42
C TRP A 81 14.32 -32.04 -6.54
N ASN A 82 13.02 -32.25 -6.56
CA ASN A 82 12.35 -32.90 -7.68
C ASN A 82 12.25 -31.94 -8.90
N ALA A 83 11.87 -32.47 -10.06
CA ALA A 83 11.79 -31.70 -11.31
C ALA A 83 10.82 -30.51 -11.24
N ARG A 84 9.70 -30.64 -10.51
CA ARG A 84 8.70 -29.56 -10.37
C ARG A 84 9.27 -28.39 -9.58
N VAL A 85 9.97 -28.66 -8.47
CA VAL A 85 10.61 -27.60 -7.68
C VAL A 85 11.69 -26.89 -8.49
N ARG A 86 12.52 -27.63 -9.24
CA ARG A 86 13.51 -27.00 -10.12
C ARG A 86 12.84 -26.06 -11.11
N GLN A 87 11.79 -26.51 -11.79
CA GLN A 87 11.04 -25.69 -12.74
C GLN A 87 10.41 -24.45 -12.08
N LEU A 88 9.85 -24.56 -10.87
CA LEU A 88 9.33 -23.41 -10.12
C LEU A 88 10.46 -22.40 -9.82
N ARG A 89 11.61 -22.86 -9.33
CA ARG A 89 12.74 -21.98 -8.98
C ARG A 89 13.35 -21.29 -10.19
N GLU A 90 13.50 -21.99 -11.32
CA GLU A 90 13.95 -21.44 -12.60
C GLU A 90 13.02 -20.31 -13.10
N ASN A 91 11.76 -20.31 -12.67
CA ASN A 91 10.75 -19.28 -12.99
C ASN A 91 10.52 -18.27 -11.83
N GLY A 92 11.46 -18.16 -10.90
CA GLY A 92 11.46 -17.13 -9.86
C GLY A 92 10.60 -17.41 -8.62
N TYR A 93 10.09 -18.63 -8.46
CA TYR A 93 9.40 -19.06 -7.25
C TYR A 93 10.39 -19.63 -6.24
N TRP A 94 10.72 -18.89 -5.21
CA TRP A 94 11.63 -19.27 -4.15
C TRP A 94 10.94 -20.14 -3.10
N VAL A 95 10.70 -21.40 -3.45
CA VAL A 95 10.10 -22.43 -2.61
C VAL A 95 11.07 -23.59 -2.39
N ALA A 96 10.82 -24.39 -1.36
CA ALA A 96 11.69 -25.49 -0.92
C ALA A 96 13.11 -24.99 -0.61
N ASN A 97 13.21 -23.88 0.12
CA ASN A 97 14.48 -23.22 0.40
C ASN A 97 15.32 -24.03 1.40
N LEU A 98 16.52 -24.40 0.97
CA LEU A 98 17.52 -25.08 1.78
C LEU A 98 18.54 -24.04 2.27
N PHE A 99 18.48 -23.66 3.53
CA PHE A 99 19.40 -22.65 4.08
C PHE A 99 20.84 -23.17 4.15
N ALA A 100 21.01 -24.47 4.37
CA ALA A 100 22.32 -25.12 4.34
C ALA A 100 23.06 -24.95 3.01
N GLU A 101 22.31 -24.83 1.91
CA GLU A 101 22.84 -24.64 0.55
C GLU A 101 22.90 -23.16 0.13
N ALA A 102 22.30 -22.26 0.92
CA ALA A 102 22.21 -20.84 0.57
C ALA A 102 23.61 -20.22 0.42
N ARG A 103 23.82 -19.54 -0.70
CA ARG A 103 25.02 -18.76 -1.00
C ARG A 103 24.67 -17.26 -0.89
N PRO A 104 24.97 -16.62 0.23
CA PRO A 104 24.56 -15.27 0.49
C PRO A 104 24.96 -14.27 -0.59
N ASP A 105 26.22 -14.34 -1.06
CA ASP A 105 26.74 -13.40 -2.06
C ASP A 105 26.01 -13.53 -3.41
N GLU A 106 25.68 -14.74 -3.84
CA GLU A 106 24.92 -15.00 -5.06
C GLU A 106 23.45 -14.55 -4.91
N LEU A 107 22.85 -14.76 -3.75
CA LEU A 107 21.45 -14.40 -3.49
C LEU A 107 21.27 -12.88 -3.36
N LEU A 108 22.14 -12.22 -2.57
CA LEU A 108 22.04 -10.78 -2.34
C LEU A 108 22.53 -9.95 -3.53
N GLY A 109 23.37 -10.51 -4.40
CA GLY A 109 23.83 -9.89 -5.64
C GLY A 109 22.79 -9.87 -6.77
N GLN A 110 21.65 -10.53 -6.61
CA GLN A 110 20.59 -10.54 -7.63
C GLN A 110 19.79 -9.24 -7.61
N PRO A 111 19.33 -8.75 -8.78
CA PRO A 111 18.52 -7.52 -8.87
C PRO A 111 17.23 -7.56 -8.02
N ASP A 112 16.59 -8.74 -7.91
CA ASP A 112 15.35 -8.98 -7.16
C ASP A 112 15.58 -9.71 -5.83
N SER A 113 16.74 -9.52 -5.20
CA SER A 113 17.12 -10.18 -3.94
C SER A 113 16.07 -9.96 -2.82
N GLU A 114 15.43 -8.79 -2.76
CA GLU A 114 14.37 -8.51 -1.81
C GLU A 114 13.16 -9.42 -2.00
N VAL A 115 12.79 -9.68 -3.26
CA VAL A 115 11.67 -10.57 -3.58
C VAL A 115 12.01 -12.00 -3.21
N ALA A 116 13.24 -12.44 -3.50
CA ALA A 116 13.72 -13.77 -3.15
C ALA A 116 13.71 -13.97 -1.61
N ILE A 117 14.30 -13.04 -0.86
CA ILE A 117 14.31 -13.07 0.61
C ILE A 117 12.88 -13.01 1.16
N GLY A 118 12.03 -12.14 0.61
CA GLY A 118 10.62 -12.04 1.00
C GLY A 118 9.86 -13.36 0.80
N GLN A 119 10.05 -14.06 -0.32
CA GLN A 119 9.45 -15.38 -0.55
C GLN A 119 9.99 -16.42 0.44
N MET A 120 11.30 -16.41 0.74
CA MET A 120 11.89 -17.30 1.75
C MET A 120 11.30 -17.06 3.14
N VAL A 121 11.06 -15.79 3.52
CA VAL A 121 10.37 -15.42 4.78
C VAL A 121 8.94 -15.97 4.78
N LEU A 122 8.18 -15.74 3.71
CA LEU A 122 6.81 -16.21 3.58
C LEU A 122 6.72 -17.74 3.54
N GLU A 123 7.69 -18.44 2.95
CA GLU A 123 7.75 -19.90 3.03
C GLU A 123 7.93 -20.39 4.47
N GLN A 124 8.81 -19.74 5.25
CA GLN A 124 8.99 -20.09 6.67
C GLN A 124 7.73 -19.79 7.50
N TYR A 125 6.99 -18.73 7.14
CA TYR A 125 5.66 -18.48 7.70
C TYR A 125 4.71 -19.65 7.37
N LEU A 126 4.60 -20.07 6.11
CA LEU A 126 3.77 -21.20 5.70
C LEU A 126 4.16 -22.49 6.42
N VAL A 127 5.46 -22.76 6.62
CA VAL A 127 5.94 -23.89 7.44
C VAL A 127 5.38 -23.83 8.87
N SER A 128 5.19 -22.62 9.42
CA SER A 128 4.70 -22.45 10.79
C SER A 128 3.18 -22.58 10.94
N VAL A 129 2.41 -22.20 9.93
CA VAL A 129 0.94 -22.10 10.00
C VAL A 129 0.21 -23.20 9.21
N ASP A 130 0.82 -23.75 8.18
CA ASP A 130 0.28 -24.82 7.35
C ASP A 130 0.90 -26.16 7.68
N ASP A 131 0.20 -26.99 8.42
CA ASP A 131 0.65 -28.34 8.78
C ASP A 131 0.94 -29.23 7.55
N GLY A 132 0.34 -28.94 6.43
CA GLY A 132 0.56 -29.65 5.18
C GLY A 132 1.61 -29.00 4.26
N TRP A 133 2.24 -27.86 4.61
CA TRP A 133 3.20 -27.23 3.71
C TRP A 133 4.28 -28.20 3.26
N ILE A 134 4.75 -28.04 2.03
CA ILE A 134 5.58 -29.02 1.32
C ILE A 134 6.80 -29.50 2.10
N PHE A 135 7.33 -28.70 3.03
CA PHE A 135 8.43 -29.09 3.91
C PHE A 135 8.05 -29.90 5.14
N ARG A 136 6.82 -29.78 5.65
CA ARG A 136 6.45 -30.35 6.95
C ARG A 136 6.73 -31.83 7.07
N LYS A 137 6.28 -32.60 6.09
CA LYS A 137 6.54 -34.04 6.06
C LYS A 137 7.97 -34.37 5.67
N ALA A 138 8.55 -33.62 4.76
CA ALA A 138 9.91 -33.82 4.26
C ALA A 138 10.98 -33.59 5.34
N GLN A 139 10.76 -32.69 6.31
CA GLN A 139 11.70 -32.45 7.42
C GLN A 139 12.06 -33.72 8.19
N TYR A 140 11.13 -34.66 8.27
CA TYR A 140 11.33 -35.94 9.01
C TYR A 140 11.63 -37.14 8.12
N TYR A 141 11.68 -36.95 6.80
CA TYR A 141 11.94 -38.02 5.87
C TYR A 141 13.44 -38.33 5.83
N ARG A 142 13.87 -39.40 6.57
CA ARG A 142 15.26 -39.88 6.57
C ARG A 142 16.34 -38.78 6.72
N GLY A 143 16.05 -37.74 7.49
CA GLY A 143 16.95 -36.59 7.66
C GLY A 143 17.13 -35.76 6.40
N ALA A 144 16.06 -35.55 5.63
CA ALA A 144 16.08 -34.74 4.42
C ALA A 144 16.57 -33.30 4.66
N LEU A 145 16.38 -32.78 5.88
CA LEU A 145 16.96 -31.52 6.34
C LEU A 145 17.73 -31.77 7.64
N GLN A 146 18.98 -31.30 7.70
CA GLN A 146 19.77 -31.35 8.94
C GLN A 146 19.57 -29.98 9.68
N PRO A 147 18.90 -29.95 10.83
CA PRO A 147 18.57 -28.68 11.51
C PRO A 147 19.80 -27.84 11.85
N GLU A 148 20.95 -28.46 12.10
CA GLU A 148 22.20 -27.77 12.39
C GLU A 148 22.75 -27.03 11.18
N ASP A 149 22.76 -27.69 10.01
CA ASP A 149 23.21 -27.09 8.76
C ASP A 149 22.28 -26.01 8.29
N GLU A 150 20.96 -26.23 8.41
CA GLU A 150 19.95 -25.21 8.15
C GLU A 150 20.12 -23.97 9.07
N SER A 151 20.35 -24.19 10.36
CA SER A 151 20.61 -23.11 11.32
C SER A 151 21.92 -22.36 11.05
N LYS A 152 22.94 -23.05 10.62
CA LYS A 152 24.24 -22.45 10.20
C LYS A 152 24.06 -21.62 8.93
N GLY A 153 23.38 -22.18 7.94
CA GLY A 153 23.10 -21.48 6.67
C GLY A 153 22.24 -20.24 6.86
N GLY A 154 21.15 -20.35 7.60
CA GLY A 154 20.28 -19.22 7.93
C GLY A 154 21.03 -18.11 8.68
N ARG A 155 21.88 -18.47 9.64
CA ARG A 155 22.74 -17.51 10.35
C ARG A 155 23.74 -16.81 9.42
N ASN A 156 24.33 -17.53 8.48
CA ASN A 156 25.27 -16.95 7.53
C ASN A 156 24.54 -15.95 6.59
N LEU A 157 23.35 -16.29 6.12
CA LEU A 157 22.54 -15.40 5.30
C LEU A 157 22.14 -14.14 6.06
N LEU A 158 21.64 -14.26 7.29
CA LEU A 158 21.28 -13.11 8.14
C LEU A 158 22.49 -12.20 8.41
N ARG A 159 23.67 -12.77 8.64
CA ARG A 159 24.91 -12.00 8.81
C ARG A 159 25.35 -11.28 7.54
N ALA A 160 25.15 -11.88 6.38
CA ALA A 160 25.44 -11.23 5.10
C ALA A 160 24.47 -10.08 4.86
N MET A 161 23.16 -10.30 5.05
CA MET A 161 22.16 -9.22 4.98
C MET A 161 22.48 -8.08 5.96
N ALA A 162 22.74 -8.40 7.22
CA ALA A 162 23.06 -7.43 8.26
C ALA A 162 24.41 -6.70 8.04
N ALA A 163 25.29 -7.21 7.19
CA ALA A 163 26.56 -6.54 6.85
C ALA A 163 26.33 -5.30 5.97
N GLU A 164 25.30 -5.29 5.16
CA GLU A 164 24.97 -4.19 4.27
C GLU A 164 24.14 -3.12 4.99
N ALA A 165 24.52 -1.85 4.81
CA ALA A 165 23.86 -0.73 5.48
C ALA A 165 22.37 -0.62 5.12
N ASP A 166 22.02 -0.88 3.86
CA ASP A 166 20.68 -0.77 3.34
C ASP A 166 19.70 -1.76 4.00
N TRP A 167 20.15 -3.00 4.26
CA TRP A 167 19.35 -3.97 5.02
C TRP A 167 19.13 -3.58 6.49
N ARG A 168 19.99 -2.77 7.06
CA ARG A 168 19.84 -2.27 8.43
C ARG A 168 19.02 -0.99 8.51
N THR A 169 18.76 -0.33 7.39
CA THR A 169 18.04 0.94 7.31
C THR A 169 16.75 0.79 6.51
N THR A 170 16.78 0.96 5.21
CA THR A 170 15.61 0.97 4.32
C THR A 170 14.91 -0.40 4.31
N ARG A 171 15.65 -1.50 4.26
CA ARG A 171 15.14 -2.88 4.25
C ARG A 171 15.04 -3.53 5.63
N PHE A 172 15.17 -2.72 6.70
CA PHE A 172 15.14 -3.24 8.06
C PHE A 172 13.89 -4.09 8.38
N PRO A 173 12.67 -3.75 7.94
CA PRO A 173 11.50 -4.61 8.17
C PRO A 173 11.67 -6.02 7.58
N LEU A 174 12.26 -6.13 6.40
CA LEU A 174 12.52 -7.42 5.76
C LEU A 174 13.62 -8.21 6.49
N LEU A 175 14.72 -7.55 6.89
CA LEU A 175 15.77 -8.16 7.72
C LEU A 175 15.19 -8.65 9.06
N ARG A 176 14.32 -7.85 9.68
CA ARG A 176 13.68 -8.18 10.95
C ARG A 176 12.78 -9.42 10.86
N GLU A 177 12.00 -9.54 9.80
CA GLU A 177 11.14 -10.71 9.58
C GLU A 177 11.96 -11.95 9.19
N ALA A 178 13.04 -11.78 8.43
CA ALA A 178 14.00 -12.86 8.17
C ALA A 178 14.63 -13.36 9.48
N GLU A 179 15.08 -12.45 10.36
CA GLU A 179 15.63 -12.81 11.67
C GLU A 179 14.59 -13.54 12.54
N ARG A 180 13.31 -13.17 12.45
CA ARG A 180 12.24 -13.81 13.22
C ARG A 180 11.94 -15.24 12.75
N LEU A 181 12.03 -15.51 11.46
CA LEU A 181 11.52 -16.74 10.84
C LEU A 181 12.60 -17.69 10.32
N PHE A 182 13.78 -17.19 9.92
CA PHE A 182 14.84 -18.08 9.42
C PHE A 182 15.44 -18.94 10.53
N PRO A 183 15.82 -20.17 10.23
CA PRO A 183 16.49 -21.04 11.20
C PRO A 183 17.90 -20.51 11.51
N HIS A 184 18.14 -19.99 12.73
CA HIS A 184 19.47 -19.47 13.10
C HIS A 184 19.81 -19.65 14.59
N GLY A 185 18.86 -20.00 15.42
CA GLY A 185 18.95 -19.91 16.88
C GLY A 185 19.30 -21.19 17.61
N LEU A 186 19.71 -22.27 16.92
CA LEU A 186 20.08 -23.51 17.58
C LEU A 186 21.36 -23.32 18.41
N ARG A 187 21.29 -23.67 19.71
CA ARG A 187 22.45 -23.75 20.61
C ARG A 187 23.18 -25.06 20.38
N MET A 188 24.28 -25.02 19.62
CA MET A 188 25.00 -26.24 19.22
C MET A 188 25.57 -27.00 20.40
N ALA A 189 26.12 -26.32 21.42
CA ALA A 189 26.73 -27.02 22.55
C ALA A 189 25.72 -27.86 23.36
N PRO A 190 24.54 -27.32 23.81
CA PRO A 190 23.53 -28.16 24.46
C PRO A 190 22.97 -29.27 23.55
N ILE A 191 22.80 -29.00 22.26
CA ILE A 191 22.29 -30.00 21.29
C ILE A 191 23.31 -31.15 21.13
N SER A 192 24.59 -30.83 20.99
CA SER A 192 25.65 -31.85 20.93
C SER A 192 25.68 -32.66 22.20
N ALA A 193 25.63 -31.99 23.36
CA ALA A 193 25.62 -32.71 24.66
C ALA A 193 24.37 -33.59 24.81
N MET A 194 23.19 -33.14 24.37
CA MET A 194 21.97 -33.93 24.35
C MET A 194 22.11 -35.20 23.51
N ARG A 195 22.69 -35.07 22.32
CA ARG A 195 22.88 -36.21 21.41
C ARG A 195 23.93 -37.19 21.92
N GLU A 196 25.06 -36.68 22.44
CA GLU A 196 26.12 -37.51 22.99
C GLU A 196 25.63 -38.31 24.20
N LEU A 197 25.03 -37.62 25.18
CA LEU A 197 24.53 -38.31 26.39
C LEU A 197 23.36 -39.27 26.06
N SER A 198 22.48 -38.92 25.10
CA SER A 198 21.42 -39.85 24.70
C SER A 198 21.98 -41.12 24.01
N ARG A 199 23.09 -41.01 23.27
CA ARG A 199 23.82 -42.16 22.68
C ARG A 199 24.45 -43.02 23.77
N GLU A 200 25.18 -42.41 24.72
CA GLU A 200 25.80 -43.12 25.84
C GLU A 200 24.78 -43.88 26.67
N LEU A 201 23.61 -43.24 26.94
CA LEU A 201 22.51 -43.91 27.65
C LEU A 201 21.93 -45.08 26.86
N ALA A 202 21.82 -45.01 25.54
CA ALA A 202 21.35 -46.12 24.71
C ALA A 202 22.37 -47.26 24.62
N GLU A 203 23.67 -46.97 24.67
CA GLU A 203 24.72 -47.96 24.78
C GLU A 203 24.69 -48.70 26.14
N ALA A 204 24.42 -47.98 27.24
CA ALA A 204 24.32 -48.52 28.57
C ALA A 204 22.96 -49.19 28.88
N ASP A 205 21.87 -48.78 28.23
CA ASP A 205 20.55 -49.36 28.28
C ASP A 205 19.94 -49.48 26.87
N PRO A 206 20.15 -50.62 26.15
CA PRO A 206 19.64 -50.77 24.78
C PRO A 206 18.14 -50.60 24.61
N ALA A 207 17.32 -50.72 25.65
CA ALA A 207 15.90 -50.48 25.62
C ALA A 207 15.54 -49.00 25.49
N PHE A 208 16.50 -48.08 25.71
CA PHE A 208 16.35 -46.63 25.50
C PHE A 208 16.48 -46.24 24.01
N GLU A 209 16.97 -47.08 23.15
CA GLU A 209 17.25 -46.80 21.74
C GLU A 209 16.05 -46.19 20.98
N PRO A 210 14.80 -46.66 21.13
CA PRO A 210 13.65 -45.99 20.45
C PRO A 210 13.48 -44.53 20.87
N LEU A 211 13.67 -44.21 22.16
CA LEU A 211 13.55 -42.84 22.64
C LEU A 211 14.79 -42.00 22.22
N ARG A 212 16.00 -42.60 22.25
CA ARG A 212 17.20 -41.96 21.71
C ARG A 212 17.03 -41.60 20.23
N ALA A 213 16.55 -42.54 19.39
CA ALA A 213 16.31 -42.30 17.99
C ALA A 213 15.31 -41.18 17.76
N LYS A 214 14.23 -41.15 18.55
CA LYS A 214 13.25 -40.06 18.52
C LYS A 214 13.89 -38.70 18.87
N ILE A 215 14.63 -38.60 19.96
CA ILE A 215 15.34 -37.39 20.42
C ILE A 215 16.37 -36.94 19.36
N HIS A 216 17.04 -37.86 18.71
CA HIS A 216 18.04 -37.56 17.66
C HIS A 216 17.39 -36.98 16.41
N VAL A 217 16.30 -37.59 15.93
CA VAL A 217 15.66 -37.23 14.66
C VAL A 217 14.69 -36.02 14.82
N ARG A 218 13.97 -36.00 15.94
CA ARG A 218 12.94 -35.00 16.20
C ARG A 218 12.87 -34.61 17.67
N PRO A 219 13.84 -33.85 18.20
CA PRO A 219 13.81 -33.40 19.57
C PRO A 219 12.65 -32.44 19.82
N GLU A 220 11.99 -32.53 20.96
CA GLU A 220 10.89 -31.70 21.41
C GLU A 220 11.03 -31.40 22.90
N ALA A 221 10.44 -30.26 23.35
CA ALA A 221 10.44 -29.90 24.77
C ALA A 221 9.85 -31.00 25.68
N GLY A 222 8.81 -31.70 25.19
CA GLY A 222 8.18 -32.81 25.88
C GLY A 222 9.07 -34.04 26.08
N ASP A 223 10.20 -34.14 25.38
CA ASP A 223 11.11 -35.27 25.53
C ASP A 223 11.79 -35.28 26.90
N ALA A 224 11.96 -34.12 27.51
CA ALA A 224 12.46 -34.07 28.88
C ALA A 224 11.58 -34.86 29.86
N GLU A 225 10.27 -34.77 29.71
CA GLU A 225 9.32 -35.53 30.54
C GLU A 225 9.30 -37.00 30.13
N ARG A 226 9.37 -37.33 28.85
CA ARG A 226 9.46 -38.71 28.35
C ARG A 226 10.68 -39.43 28.90
N VAL A 227 11.84 -38.74 28.95
CA VAL A 227 13.07 -39.31 29.55
C VAL A 227 12.88 -39.59 31.04
N ARG A 228 12.25 -38.68 31.81
CA ARG A 228 11.97 -38.91 33.24
C ARG A 228 11.01 -40.06 33.45
N GLN A 229 9.94 -40.13 32.68
CA GLN A 229 8.97 -41.24 32.76
C GLN A 229 9.63 -42.58 32.40
N TYR A 230 10.47 -42.62 31.37
CA TYR A 230 11.25 -43.79 31.02
C TYR A 230 12.18 -44.22 32.15
N ALA A 231 12.94 -43.31 32.72
CA ALA A 231 13.84 -43.55 33.83
C ALA A 231 13.09 -44.13 35.07
N ALA A 232 11.94 -43.56 35.41
CA ALA A 232 11.08 -44.03 36.52
C ALA A 232 10.55 -45.45 36.26
N GLN A 233 10.07 -45.73 35.07
CA GLN A 233 9.55 -47.05 34.67
C GLN A 233 10.66 -48.11 34.61
N ARG A 234 11.86 -47.73 34.17
CA ARG A 234 12.98 -48.65 34.02
C ARG A 234 13.66 -49.02 35.32
N GLY A 235 13.67 -48.07 36.28
CA GLY A 235 14.23 -48.32 37.61
C GLY A 235 15.75 -48.56 37.69
N ARG A 236 16.52 -48.18 36.67
CA ARG A 236 17.99 -48.24 36.62
C ARG A 236 18.60 -47.17 37.48
N LYS A 237 18.88 -47.48 38.78
CA LYS A 237 19.44 -46.55 39.75
C LYS A 237 20.82 -46.03 39.35
N ASP A 238 21.64 -46.86 38.71
CA ASP A 238 22.95 -46.55 38.20
C ASP A 238 22.97 -45.52 37.10
N LEU A 239 21.92 -45.37 36.28
CA LEU A 239 21.76 -44.43 35.19
C LEU A 239 20.80 -43.26 35.52
N ALA A 240 20.22 -43.24 36.73
CA ALA A 240 19.20 -42.26 37.11
C ALA A 240 19.69 -40.79 37.03
N ALA A 241 20.94 -40.54 37.41
CA ALA A 241 21.56 -39.20 37.33
C ALA A 241 21.75 -38.74 35.86
N ASP A 242 22.13 -39.65 34.97
CA ASP A 242 22.39 -39.35 33.55
C ASP A 242 21.06 -39.13 32.81
N TYR A 243 20.01 -39.90 33.09
CA TYR A 243 18.66 -39.61 32.57
C TYR A 243 18.13 -38.24 33.04
N GLN A 244 18.34 -37.88 34.32
CA GLN A 244 17.96 -36.58 34.83
C GLN A 244 18.78 -35.49 34.12
N LYS A 245 20.09 -35.67 33.98
CA LYS A 245 20.96 -34.75 33.25
C LYS A 245 20.52 -34.58 31.79
N LEU A 246 20.16 -35.66 31.09
CA LEU A 246 19.62 -35.57 29.74
C LEU A 246 18.31 -34.77 29.69
N ALA A 247 17.38 -35.00 30.63
CA ALA A 247 16.14 -34.25 30.71
C ALA A 247 16.38 -32.76 30.96
N ASP A 248 17.38 -32.41 31.76
CA ASP A 248 17.72 -31.00 32.05
C ASP A 248 18.39 -30.33 30.83
N ILE A 249 19.26 -31.05 30.11
CA ILE A 249 19.83 -30.57 28.84
C ILE A 249 18.73 -30.35 27.81
N ILE A 250 17.75 -31.26 27.67
CA ILE A 250 16.61 -31.07 26.78
C ILE A 250 15.82 -29.81 27.16
N LYS A 251 15.54 -29.62 28.44
CA LYS A 251 14.90 -28.37 28.91
C LYS A 251 15.70 -27.14 28.54
N GLU A 252 17.03 -27.16 28.70
CA GLU A 252 17.91 -26.07 28.33
C GLU A 252 17.83 -25.75 26.83
N VAL A 253 17.83 -26.80 25.97
CA VAL A 253 17.71 -26.64 24.51
C VAL A 253 16.42 -25.90 24.13
N PHE A 254 15.31 -26.26 24.77
CA PHE A 254 13.97 -25.72 24.46
C PHE A 254 13.52 -24.60 25.39
N GLN A 255 14.38 -24.12 26.28
CA GLN A 255 14.05 -23.02 27.18
C GLN A 255 13.84 -21.74 26.39
N PRO A 256 12.70 -21.03 26.55
CA PRO A 256 12.51 -19.73 25.93
C PRO A 256 13.66 -18.79 26.28
N ARG A 257 14.14 -18.04 25.31
CA ARG A 257 15.19 -17.02 25.54
C ARG A 257 14.65 -15.98 26.52
N ASN A 258 15.36 -15.79 27.62
CA ASN A 258 15.05 -14.75 28.62
C ASN A 258 15.61 -13.42 28.10
N ALA A 259 14.75 -12.45 27.81
CA ALA A 259 15.13 -11.16 27.26
C ALA A 259 16.22 -10.45 28.11
N ARG A 260 16.08 -10.45 29.43
CA ARG A 260 17.06 -9.85 30.34
C ARG A 260 18.43 -10.53 30.25
N ALA A 261 18.45 -11.86 30.17
CA ALA A 261 19.71 -12.61 30.04
C ALA A 261 20.39 -12.34 28.68
N GLU A 262 19.64 -12.32 27.59
CA GLU A 262 20.19 -12.00 26.25
C GLU A 262 20.76 -10.56 26.20
N ILE A 263 20.07 -9.60 26.83
CA ILE A 263 20.51 -8.20 26.93
C ILE A 263 21.79 -8.07 27.75
N LEU A 264 21.88 -8.79 28.89
CA LEU A 264 23.07 -8.79 29.73
C LEU A 264 24.29 -9.50 29.09
N ALA A 265 24.05 -10.41 28.15
CA ALA A 265 25.09 -11.10 27.40
C ALA A 265 25.70 -10.25 26.26
N LEU A 266 25.09 -9.10 25.93
CA LEU A 266 25.60 -8.22 24.87
C LEU A 266 26.95 -7.60 25.27
N ASP A 267 27.93 -7.66 24.35
CA ASP A 267 29.21 -6.95 24.52
C ASP A 267 29.01 -5.43 24.35
N THR A 268 28.89 -4.74 25.49
CA THR A 268 28.66 -3.30 25.52
C THR A 268 29.91 -2.45 25.26
N LYS A 269 31.11 -3.07 25.21
CA LYS A 269 32.36 -2.31 25.01
C LYS A 269 32.49 -1.72 23.59
N ALA A 270 31.90 -2.40 22.61
CA ALA A 270 31.91 -1.97 21.22
C ALA A 270 30.67 -1.12 20.85
N MET A 271 29.85 -0.73 21.81
CA MET A 271 28.65 0.08 21.62
C MET A 271 28.86 1.54 21.98
N SER A 272 27.96 2.42 21.51
CA SER A 272 27.95 3.80 21.98
C SER A 272 27.75 3.86 23.52
N PRO A 273 28.40 4.81 24.22
CA PRO A 273 28.23 4.96 25.66
C PRO A 273 26.77 5.15 26.09
N ALA A 274 25.95 5.77 25.23
CA ALA A 274 24.53 5.98 25.45
C ALA A 274 23.77 4.65 25.44
N LEU A 275 23.94 3.81 24.42
CA LEU A 275 23.28 2.51 24.33
C LEU A 275 23.76 1.58 25.46
N ALA A 276 25.06 1.53 25.74
CA ALA A 276 25.60 0.72 26.84
C ALA A 276 24.98 1.10 28.20
N ARG A 277 24.73 2.38 28.44
CA ARG A 277 24.00 2.85 29.62
C ARG A 277 22.53 2.39 29.60
N GLN A 278 21.83 2.60 28.48
CA GLN A 278 20.44 2.19 28.33
C GLN A 278 20.24 0.68 28.53
N ILE A 279 21.17 -0.16 28.02
CA ILE A 279 21.17 -1.61 28.22
C ILE A 279 21.23 -1.93 29.72
N ARG A 280 22.17 -1.32 30.48
CA ARG A 280 22.28 -1.56 31.92
C ARG A 280 21.04 -1.11 32.70
N GLU A 281 20.52 0.07 32.39
CA GLU A 281 19.29 0.58 33.01
C GLU A 281 18.08 -0.28 32.72
N ALA A 282 17.92 -0.70 31.46
CA ALA A 282 16.83 -1.57 31.01
C ALA A 282 16.94 -2.96 31.68
N ALA A 283 18.13 -3.54 31.79
CA ALA A 283 18.34 -4.83 32.42
C ALA A 283 17.89 -4.83 33.91
N VAL A 284 18.02 -3.70 34.64
CA VAL A 284 17.47 -3.55 35.98
C VAL A 284 15.95 -3.48 35.94
N ARG A 285 15.38 -2.67 35.02
CA ARG A 285 13.93 -2.44 34.94
C ARG A 285 13.16 -3.62 34.33
N LEU A 286 13.83 -4.55 33.69
CA LEU A 286 13.25 -5.77 33.16
C LEU A 286 13.20 -6.92 34.18
N GLY A 287 13.59 -6.69 35.44
CA GLY A 287 13.44 -7.66 36.52
C GLY A 287 11.98 -8.06 36.72
N ALA A 288 11.74 -9.33 37.06
CA ALA A 288 10.38 -9.85 37.26
C ALA A 288 9.63 -9.18 38.42
N GLU A 289 10.39 -8.60 39.37
CA GLU A 289 9.89 -7.84 40.52
C GLU A 289 9.37 -6.42 40.16
N GLN A 290 9.69 -5.93 38.97
CA GLN A 290 9.29 -4.59 38.55
C GLN A 290 7.83 -4.55 38.08
N GLU A 291 7.20 -3.39 38.27
CA GLU A 291 5.87 -3.09 37.75
C GLU A 291 5.77 -3.29 36.26
N PRO A 292 4.69 -3.91 35.70
CA PRO A 292 4.53 -4.14 34.28
C PRO A 292 4.71 -2.90 33.40
N ALA A 293 4.24 -1.74 33.84
CA ALA A 293 4.39 -0.47 33.13
C ALA A 293 5.86 -0.05 33.02
N VAL A 294 6.65 -0.20 34.10
CA VAL A 294 8.08 0.11 34.09
C VAL A 294 8.85 -0.83 33.20
N ARG A 295 8.53 -2.13 33.22
CA ARG A 295 9.12 -3.15 32.34
C ARG A 295 8.81 -2.85 30.88
N PHE A 296 7.54 -2.61 30.56
CA PHE A 296 7.07 -2.35 29.19
C PHE A 296 7.75 -1.11 28.59
N GLN A 297 7.74 0.02 29.34
CA GLN A 297 8.38 1.25 28.86
C GLN A 297 9.89 1.10 28.67
N ALA A 298 10.58 0.43 29.60
CA ALA A 298 12.02 0.23 29.50
C ALA A 298 12.38 -0.65 28.30
N GLY A 299 11.63 -1.74 28.08
CA GLY A 299 11.85 -2.67 26.99
C GLY A 299 11.58 -2.03 25.61
N CYS A 300 10.47 -1.33 25.45
CA CYS A 300 10.13 -0.64 24.19
C CYS A 300 11.15 0.45 23.85
N ARG A 301 11.58 1.27 24.80
CA ARG A 301 12.65 2.26 24.59
C ARG A 301 13.98 1.61 24.20
N LEU A 302 14.32 0.47 24.82
CA LEU A 302 15.53 -0.26 24.46
C LEU A 302 15.44 -0.84 23.05
N LEU A 303 14.27 -1.37 22.61
CA LEU A 303 14.03 -1.81 21.23
C LEU A 303 14.34 -0.67 20.24
N ALA A 304 13.84 0.54 20.50
CA ALA A 304 14.11 1.71 19.68
C ALA A 304 15.60 2.05 19.61
N ALA A 305 16.27 2.10 20.78
CA ALA A 305 17.70 2.43 20.85
C ALA A 305 18.59 1.38 20.16
N MET A 306 18.23 0.11 20.25
CA MET A 306 18.93 -0.97 19.53
C MET A 306 18.82 -0.78 18.01
N ARG A 307 17.64 -0.46 17.49
CA ARG A 307 17.46 -0.17 16.05
C ARG A 307 18.28 1.02 15.58
N GLU A 308 18.30 2.12 16.33
CA GLU A 308 19.11 3.31 16.02
C GLU A 308 20.61 2.96 15.90
N GLN A 309 21.10 2.11 16.81
CA GLN A 309 22.50 1.70 16.80
C GLN A 309 22.83 0.75 15.63
N LEU A 310 21.87 -0.08 15.17
CA LEU A 310 22.10 -1.01 14.06
C LEU A 310 22.53 -0.29 12.78
N GLY A 311 21.98 0.90 12.50
CA GLY A 311 22.36 1.71 11.32
C GLY A 311 23.84 2.06 11.28
N SER A 312 24.47 2.28 12.45
CA SER A 312 25.86 2.72 12.60
C SER A 312 26.84 1.61 13.02
N ALA A 313 26.36 0.39 13.32
CA ALA A 313 27.17 -0.69 13.82
C ALA A 313 28.10 -1.30 12.74
N GLY A 314 29.38 -1.49 13.07
CA GLY A 314 30.38 -2.04 12.15
C GLY A 314 30.70 -3.53 12.36
N ASN A 315 30.41 -4.09 13.54
CA ASN A 315 30.74 -5.49 13.89
C ASN A 315 29.56 -6.42 13.62
N ARG A 316 29.72 -7.36 12.64
CA ARG A 316 28.68 -8.31 12.21
C ARG A 316 28.16 -9.21 13.34
N GLN A 317 29.03 -9.68 14.22
CA GLN A 317 28.62 -10.54 15.35
C GLN A 317 27.78 -9.76 16.35
N GLN A 318 28.14 -8.52 16.61
CA GLN A 318 27.39 -7.62 17.50
C GLN A 318 26.00 -7.29 16.92
N ILE A 319 25.92 -7.01 15.61
CA ILE A 319 24.64 -6.76 14.94
C ILE A 319 23.72 -7.97 15.12
N GLN A 320 24.21 -9.18 14.88
CA GLN A 320 23.44 -10.43 15.06
C GLN A 320 22.98 -10.60 16.51
N ALA A 321 23.88 -10.40 17.49
CA ALA A 321 23.52 -10.51 18.90
C ALA A 321 22.46 -9.47 19.32
N MET A 322 22.52 -8.26 18.76
CA MET A 322 21.52 -7.23 19.01
C MET A 322 20.16 -7.58 18.40
N LEU A 323 20.12 -8.13 17.19
CA LEU A 323 18.91 -8.61 16.55
C LEU A 323 18.28 -9.76 17.36
N ASP A 324 19.06 -10.76 17.75
CA ASP A 324 18.61 -11.86 18.59
C ASP A 324 18.02 -11.37 19.93
N ALA A 325 18.73 -10.47 20.62
CA ALA A 325 18.28 -9.88 21.90
C ALA A 325 17.01 -9.05 21.71
N SER A 326 16.90 -8.32 20.60
CA SER A 326 15.71 -7.53 20.29
C SER A 326 14.48 -8.40 20.00
N LEU A 327 14.63 -9.59 19.40
CA LEU A 327 13.54 -10.56 19.23
C LEU A 327 13.06 -11.12 20.58
N ALA A 328 13.98 -11.42 21.48
CA ALA A 328 13.63 -11.89 22.82
C ALA A 328 12.89 -10.78 23.59
N LEU A 329 13.35 -9.54 23.44
CA LEU A 329 12.74 -8.37 24.07
C LEU A 329 11.33 -8.07 23.52
N GLU A 330 11.11 -8.15 22.20
CA GLU A 330 9.78 -7.99 21.58
C GLU A 330 8.78 -8.97 22.19
N ARG A 331 9.17 -10.25 22.34
CA ARG A 331 8.32 -11.29 22.92
C ARG A 331 8.01 -11.02 24.40
N ASP A 332 9.00 -10.57 25.18
CA ASP A 332 8.80 -10.22 26.59
C ASP A 332 7.89 -9.00 26.74
N MET A 333 8.03 -8.00 25.86
CA MET A 333 7.16 -6.82 25.87
C MET A 333 5.73 -7.16 25.47
N PHE A 334 5.54 -8.04 24.48
CA PHE A 334 4.20 -8.52 24.10
C PHE A 334 3.52 -9.28 25.25
N ALA A 335 4.26 -10.14 25.98
CA ALA A 335 3.75 -10.84 27.15
C ALA A 335 3.45 -9.89 28.31
N THR A 336 4.34 -8.91 28.59
CA THR A 336 4.17 -7.89 29.62
C THR A 336 2.96 -7.00 29.37
N ALA A 337 2.67 -6.70 28.10
CA ALA A 337 1.56 -5.87 27.69
C ALA A 337 0.20 -6.45 28.06
N ASN A 338 0.02 -7.76 28.05
CA ASN A 338 -1.25 -8.37 28.49
C ASN A 338 -1.57 -8.00 29.95
N THR A 339 -0.55 -8.06 30.83
CA THR A 339 -0.70 -7.65 32.24
C THR A 339 -0.89 -6.13 32.38
N LEU A 340 -0.30 -5.34 31.46
CA LEU A 340 -0.46 -3.89 31.46
C LEU A 340 -1.89 -3.49 31.07
N LEU A 341 -2.47 -4.14 30.05
CA LEU A 341 -3.83 -3.86 29.58
C LEU A 341 -4.89 -4.12 30.67
N ASP A 342 -4.68 -5.08 31.57
CA ASP A 342 -5.55 -5.32 32.75
C ASP A 342 -5.62 -4.12 33.70
N ARG A 343 -4.64 -3.22 33.63
CA ARG A 343 -4.58 -2.01 34.47
C ARG A 343 -5.27 -0.80 33.86
N LEU A 344 -5.61 -0.84 32.56
CA LEU A 344 -6.25 0.28 31.85
C LEU A 344 -7.40 0.92 32.62
N PRO A 345 -8.36 0.17 33.22
CA PRO A 345 -9.50 0.78 33.93
C PRO A 345 -9.12 1.66 35.13
N ARG A 346 -7.87 1.57 35.61
CA ARG A 346 -7.38 2.31 36.79
C ARG A 346 -6.28 3.33 36.42
N ALA A 347 -5.85 3.37 35.15
CA ALA A 347 -4.77 4.23 34.72
C ALA A 347 -5.29 5.61 34.32
N SER A 348 -4.61 6.66 34.72
CA SER A 348 -4.84 8.04 34.29
C SER A 348 -4.55 8.23 32.80
N ARG A 349 -5.06 9.33 32.21
CA ARG A 349 -4.75 9.69 30.82
C ARG A 349 -3.25 9.83 30.57
N ALA A 350 -2.52 10.44 31.50
CA ALA A 350 -1.06 10.61 31.44
C ALA A 350 -0.33 9.26 31.41
N GLU A 351 -0.73 8.29 32.25
CA GLU A 351 -0.15 6.95 32.22
C GLU A 351 -0.43 6.24 30.90
N ARG A 352 -1.68 6.27 30.40
CA ARG A 352 -2.04 5.65 29.12
C ARG A 352 -1.29 6.28 27.93
N LEU A 353 -1.14 7.62 27.90
CA LEU A 353 -0.35 8.32 26.90
C LEU A 353 1.13 7.90 26.96
N SER A 354 1.71 7.79 28.17
CA SER A 354 3.08 7.33 28.35
C SER A 354 3.30 5.88 27.88
N TRP A 355 2.31 5.00 28.07
CA TRP A 355 2.34 3.63 27.56
C TRP A 355 2.17 3.58 26.04
N LEU A 356 1.32 4.45 25.48
CA LEU A 356 1.13 4.59 24.03
C LEU A 356 2.41 5.07 23.35
N GLN A 357 3.11 6.06 23.94
CA GLN A 357 4.43 6.51 23.45
C GLN A 357 5.46 5.38 23.48
N ALA A 358 5.51 4.62 24.58
CA ALA A 358 6.40 3.48 24.69
C ALA A 358 6.07 2.40 23.63
N ALA A 359 4.78 2.12 23.39
CA ALA A 359 4.37 1.19 22.34
C ALA A 359 4.82 1.69 20.96
N ALA A 360 4.75 3.00 20.68
CA ALA A 360 5.27 3.60 19.45
C ALA A 360 6.79 3.42 19.31
N ASP A 361 7.55 3.59 20.39
CA ASP A 361 8.99 3.27 20.45
C ASP A 361 9.24 1.79 20.11
N GLY A 362 8.44 0.88 20.69
CA GLY A 362 8.50 -0.54 20.39
C GLY A 362 8.22 -0.84 18.93
N LEU A 363 7.19 -0.22 18.35
CA LEU A 363 6.84 -0.36 16.93
C LEU A 363 7.96 0.15 16.00
N TYR A 364 8.60 1.25 16.35
CA TYR A 364 9.82 1.68 15.68
C TYR A 364 10.91 0.61 15.79
N GLY A 365 11.17 0.09 16.97
CA GLY A 365 12.21 -0.92 17.22
C GLY A 365 12.04 -2.20 16.42
N ILE A 366 10.78 -2.61 16.15
CA ILE A 366 10.47 -3.81 15.35
C ILE A 366 10.30 -3.54 13.84
N GLY A 367 10.41 -2.29 13.38
CA GLY A 367 10.39 -1.95 11.97
C GLY A 367 9.01 -1.60 11.39
N PHE A 368 7.96 -1.44 12.20
CA PHE A 368 6.62 -1.10 11.72
C PHE A 368 6.41 0.41 11.52
N VAL A 369 7.21 1.21 12.21
CA VAL A 369 7.20 2.68 12.14
C VAL A 369 8.60 3.15 11.79
N SER A 370 8.72 4.14 10.92
CA SER A 370 10.01 4.75 10.55
C SER A 370 10.52 5.73 11.60
N GLY A 371 11.78 6.14 11.52
CA GLY A 371 12.35 7.17 12.40
C GLY A 371 11.64 8.51 12.27
N ARG A 372 11.26 8.88 11.05
CA ARG A 372 10.54 10.12 10.76
C ARG A 372 9.09 10.09 11.31
N GLN A 373 8.41 8.95 11.19
CA GLN A 373 7.07 8.76 11.76
C GLN A 373 7.08 8.81 13.29
N ARG A 374 8.07 8.14 13.91
CA ARG A 374 8.28 8.19 15.36
C ARG A 374 8.52 9.62 15.85
N ALA A 375 9.39 10.38 15.18
CA ALA A 375 9.67 11.77 15.54
C ALA A 375 8.42 12.66 15.44
N ALA A 376 7.60 12.47 14.40
CA ALA A 376 6.35 13.21 14.22
C ALA A 376 5.30 12.84 15.30
N LEU A 377 5.22 11.59 15.72
CA LEU A 377 4.38 11.16 16.85
C LEU A 377 4.84 11.79 18.15
N GLN A 378 6.16 11.78 18.42
CA GLN A 378 6.72 12.39 19.61
C GLN A 378 6.37 13.88 19.70
N GLU A 379 6.51 14.62 18.60
CA GLU A 379 6.12 16.03 18.53
C GLU A 379 4.63 16.25 18.83
N ALA A 380 3.75 15.38 18.30
CA ALA A 380 2.31 15.46 18.57
C ALA A 380 2.00 15.23 20.06
N PHE A 381 2.68 14.29 20.71
CA PHE A 381 2.49 14.00 22.13
C PHE A 381 3.13 15.05 23.03
N ASP A 382 4.28 15.62 22.65
CA ASP A 382 4.92 16.71 23.40
C ASP A 382 4.01 17.94 23.46
N GLY A 383 3.22 18.18 22.40
CA GLY A 383 2.23 19.26 22.34
C GLY A 383 1.08 19.12 23.36
N ILE A 384 0.88 17.94 23.94
CA ILE A 384 -0.17 17.65 24.94
C ILE A 384 0.39 17.13 26.27
N SER A 385 1.64 17.41 26.56
CA SER A 385 2.31 16.93 27.79
C SER A 385 1.95 17.70 29.08
N ALA A 386 1.42 18.92 28.94
CA ALA A 386 1.00 19.77 30.06
C ALA A 386 -0.46 19.49 30.47
N SER A 387 -0.77 19.50 31.78
CA SER A 387 -2.14 19.34 32.31
C SER A 387 -2.58 20.63 32.99
N PRO A 388 -3.80 21.16 32.73
CA PRO A 388 -4.77 20.66 31.76
C PRO A 388 -4.39 21.00 30.33
N VAL A 389 -4.81 20.14 29.36
CA VAL A 389 -4.64 20.34 27.92
C VAL A 389 -5.97 20.73 27.27
N ALA A 390 -5.93 21.56 26.25
CA ALA A 390 -7.14 21.87 25.46
C ALA A 390 -7.71 20.58 24.82
N LEU A 391 -9.01 20.37 24.92
CA LEU A 391 -9.68 19.17 24.41
C LEU A 391 -9.47 19.02 22.88
N SER A 392 -9.41 20.15 22.15
CA SER A 392 -9.08 20.17 20.71
C SER A 392 -7.70 19.60 20.42
N ASP A 393 -6.69 19.98 21.22
CA ASP A 393 -5.31 19.56 21.02
C ASP A 393 -5.12 18.09 21.43
N TYR A 394 -5.73 17.69 22.53
CA TYR A 394 -5.78 16.30 22.96
C TYR A 394 -6.37 15.38 21.87
N LYS A 395 -7.54 15.76 21.32
CA LYS A 395 -8.17 15.01 20.24
C LYS A 395 -7.31 15.01 18.96
N ALA A 396 -6.73 16.15 18.58
CA ALA A 396 -5.90 16.24 17.38
C ALA A 396 -4.65 15.36 17.47
N ALA A 397 -4.02 15.27 18.64
CA ALA A 397 -2.87 14.38 18.84
C ALA A 397 -3.27 12.90 18.77
N LEU A 398 -4.43 12.53 19.33
CA LEU A 398 -4.94 11.15 19.24
C LEU A 398 -5.37 10.79 17.80
N ASP A 399 -6.01 11.70 17.06
CA ASP A 399 -6.35 11.50 15.64
C ASP A 399 -5.09 11.34 14.77
N TYR A 400 -4.02 12.04 15.16
CA TYR A 400 -2.72 11.86 14.51
C TYR A 400 -2.12 10.48 14.83
N ALA A 401 -2.15 10.07 16.10
CA ALA A 401 -1.69 8.76 16.55
C ALA A 401 -2.46 7.59 15.93
N ALA A 402 -3.73 7.80 15.57
CA ALA A 402 -4.57 6.82 14.88
C ALA A 402 -4.12 6.48 13.44
N ARG A 403 -3.05 7.12 12.93
CA ARG A 403 -2.42 6.77 11.65
C ARG A 403 -1.47 5.57 11.74
N VAL A 404 -1.00 5.24 12.94
CA VAL A 404 0.05 4.23 13.16
C VAL A 404 -0.32 2.82 12.65
N PRO A 405 -1.52 2.29 12.89
CA PRO A 405 -1.90 0.98 12.32
C PRO A 405 -1.81 0.95 10.80
N GLY A 406 -2.30 2.00 10.12
CA GLY A 406 -2.17 2.14 8.67
C GLY A 406 -0.71 2.29 8.20
N TRP A 407 0.15 2.95 8.98
CA TRP A 407 1.58 3.04 8.65
C TRP A 407 2.26 1.67 8.74
N ALA A 408 1.95 0.89 9.77
CA ALA A 408 2.49 -0.46 9.97
C ALA A 408 2.07 -1.42 8.83
N ASP A 409 0.78 -1.42 8.45
CA ASP A 409 0.28 -2.22 7.33
C ASP A 409 0.98 -1.84 6.03
N ARG A 410 1.08 -0.55 5.72
CA ARG A 410 1.75 -0.05 4.51
C ARG A 410 3.24 -0.42 4.48
N THR A 411 3.92 -0.37 5.61
CA THR A 411 5.33 -0.79 5.71
C THR A 411 5.49 -2.27 5.39
N LEU A 412 4.64 -3.13 5.96
CA LEU A 412 4.65 -4.57 5.64
C LEU A 412 4.34 -4.82 4.17
N ARG A 413 3.33 -4.15 3.62
CA ARG A 413 2.93 -4.29 2.21
C ARG A 413 4.03 -3.83 1.25
N PHE A 414 4.74 -2.74 1.57
CA PHE A 414 5.86 -2.27 0.76
C PHE A 414 6.90 -3.39 0.53
N HIS A 415 7.25 -4.13 1.59
CA HIS A 415 8.28 -5.17 1.51
C HIS A 415 7.76 -6.53 1.05
N PHE A 416 6.48 -6.85 1.33
CA PHE A 416 5.97 -8.21 1.17
C PHE A 416 4.88 -8.37 0.11
N THR A 417 4.30 -7.33 -0.48
CA THR A 417 3.27 -7.50 -1.51
C THR A 417 3.79 -8.25 -2.73
N ARG A 418 4.93 -7.84 -3.31
CA ARG A 418 5.50 -8.53 -4.48
C ARG A 418 5.83 -10.02 -4.20
N PRO A 419 6.55 -10.35 -3.12
CA PRO A 419 6.77 -11.75 -2.74
C PRO A 419 5.47 -12.52 -2.49
N ALA A 420 4.50 -11.91 -1.81
CA ALA A 420 3.23 -12.54 -1.48
C ALA A 420 2.37 -12.80 -2.72
N ASP A 421 2.25 -11.84 -3.63
CA ASP A 421 1.48 -12.00 -4.89
C ASP A 421 2.01 -13.18 -5.71
N GLN A 422 3.34 -13.33 -5.79
CA GLN A 422 3.95 -14.47 -6.44
C GLN A 422 3.60 -15.79 -5.75
N LEU A 423 3.79 -15.89 -4.43
CA LEU A 423 3.49 -17.12 -3.68
C LEU A 423 2.01 -17.44 -3.59
N MET A 424 1.10 -16.46 -3.59
CA MET A 424 -0.35 -16.67 -3.61
C MET A 424 -0.83 -17.40 -4.89
N VAL A 425 -0.07 -17.34 -5.97
CA VAL A 425 -0.33 -18.18 -7.16
C VAL A 425 -0.29 -19.66 -6.80
N LEU A 426 0.67 -20.05 -5.94
CA LEU A 426 0.89 -21.42 -5.47
C LEU A 426 0.03 -21.76 -4.25
N GLU A 427 -0.01 -20.85 -3.24
CA GLU A 427 -0.66 -21.06 -1.95
C GLU A 427 -1.39 -19.81 -1.47
N PRO A 428 -2.74 -19.76 -1.59
CA PRO A 428 -3.54 -18.61 -1.17
C PRO A 428 -3.41 -18.25 0.32
N LEU A 429 -3.07 -19.22 1.20
CA LEU A 429 -2.86 -18.99 2.63
C LEU A 429 -1.76 -17.96 2.90
N THR A 430 -0.85 -17.72 1.95
CA THR A 430 0.17 -16.67 2.04
C THR A 430 -0.43 -15.29 2.36
N SER A 431 -1.64 -15.00 1.92
CA SER A 431 -2.34 -13.73 2.16
C SER A 431 -2.59 -13.44 3.64
N THR A 432 -2.67 -14.47 4.49
CA THR A 432 -2.93 -14.31 5.93
C THR A 432 -1.73 -13.76 6.71
N TYR A 433 -0.52 -13.79 6.11
CA TYR A 433 0.70 -13.30 6.73
C TYR A 433 0.59 -11.89 7.30
N PHE A 434 0.01 -10.96 6.54
CA PHE A 434 -0.11 -9.55 6.95
C PHE A 434 -0.93 -9.42 8.24
N HIS A 435 -2.10 -10.03 8.29
CA HIS A 435 -2.96 -10.02 9.47
C HIS A 435 -2.32 -10.69 10.68
N ASP A 436 -1.74 -11.87 10.47
CA ASP A 436 -1.14 -12.63 11.56
C ASP A 436 0.07 -11.89 12.14
N ARG A 437 0.87 -11.25 11.27
CA ARG A 437 2.02 -10.48 11.71
C ARG A 437 1.62 -9.22 12.50
N MET A 438 0.60 -8.50 12.05
CA MET A 438 0.08 -7.34 12.77
C MET A 438 -0.50 -7.73 14.13
N ARG A 439 -1.35 -8.76 14.17
CA ARG A 439 -1.97 -9.25 15.41
C ARG A 439 -0.97 -9.85 16.40
N GLY A 440 0.07 -10.51 15.92
CA GLY A 440 1.14 -11.08 16.73
C GLY A 440 2.25 -10.09 17.10
N SER A 441 1.97 -8.79 17.16
CA SER A 441 2.95 -7.74 17.41
C SER A 441 2.49 -6.71 18.45
N LEU A 442 3.39 -5.80 18.82
CA LEU A 442 3.08 -4.66 19.69
C LEU A 442 2.02 -3.72 19.12
N LEU A 443 1.64 -3.88 17.84
CA LEU A 443 0.60 -3.06 17.22
C LEU A 443 -0.77 -3.29 17.85
N ILE A 444 -1.11 -4.52 18.25
CA ILE A 444 -2.38 -4.79 18.94
C ILE A 444 -2.45 -4.07 20.28
N VAL A 445 -1.31 -3.98 20.99
CA VAL A 445 -1.20 -3.26 22.26
C VAL A 445 -1.37 -1.76 22.06
N TYR A 446 -0.67 -1.22 21.04
CA TYR A 446 -0.79 0.18 20.65
C TYR A 446 -2.25 0.54 20.33
N SER A 447 -2.92 -0.29 19.52
CA SER A 447 -4.32 -0.07 19.13
C SER A 447 -5.26 -0.09 20.34
N ALA A 448 -5.11 -1.07 21.25
CA ALA A 448 -5.93 -1.14 22.47
C ALA A 448 -5.77 0.08 23.41
N LEU A 449 -4.54 0.58 23.56
CA LEU A 449 -4.26 1.80 24.32
C LEU A 449 -4.88 3.04 23.67
N LEU A 450 -4.71 3.16 22.36
CA LEU A 450 -5.24 4.27 21.57
C LEU A 450 -6.77 4.30 21.58
N ASP A 451 -7.42 3.15 21.37
CA ASP A 451 -8.89 3.04 21.34
C ASP A 451 -9.51 3.56 22.63
N GLY A 452 -8.93 3.22 23.77
CA GLY A 452 -9.38 3.71 25.09
C GLY A 452 -9.26 5.23 25.25
N LEU A 453 -8.19 5.83 24.70
CA LEU A 453 -7.97 7.29 24.73
C LEU A 453 -8.87 8.03 23.73
N VAL A 454 -9.06 7.47 22.54
CA VAL A 454 -9.96 8.04 21.51
C VAL A 454 -11.41 7.98 21.98
N ALA A 455 -11.83 6.88 22.61
CA ALA A 455 -13.16 6.75 23.19
C ALA A 455 -13.40 7.82 24.27
N ASP A 456 -12.43 8.04 25.17
CA ASP A 456 -12.49 9.09 26.17
C ASP A 456 -12.58 10.48 25.54
N ALA A 457 -11.72 10.80 24.55
CA ALA A 457 -11.79 12.10 23.86
C ALA A 457 -13.14 12.31 23.16
N ASN A 458 -13.69 11.30 22.51
CA ASN A 458 -14.99 11.36 21.87
C ASN A 458 -16.14 11.57 22.87
N GLN A 459 -16.06 10.91 24.05
CA GLN A 459 -17.01 11.10 25.14
C GLN A 459 -16.95 12.53 25.69
N GLN A 460 -15.75 13.09 25.87
CA GLN A 460 -15.56 14.46 26.31
C GLN A 460 -16.11 15.48 25.29
N ILE A 461 -16.01 15.20 24.01
CA ILE A 461 -16.55 16.06 22.92
C ILE A 461 -18.06 15.88 22.75
N GLY A 462 -18.62 14.75 23.18
CA GLY A 462 -20.03 14.39 22.97
C GLY A 462 -20.33 13.86 21.58
N THR A 463 -19.32 13.57 20.77
CA THR A 463 -19.46 13.01 19.40
C THR A 463 -18.83 11.62 19.32
N SER A 464 -19.46 10.72 18.57
CA SER A 464 -18.90 9.40 18.28
C SER A 464 -19.28 8.93 16.88
N ASN A 465 -18.33 8.26 16.21
CA ASN A 465 -18.68 7.45 15.03
C ASN A 465 -19.67 6.37 15.43
N ARG A 466 -20.57 6.00 14.52
CA ARG A 466 -21.59 4.97 14.78
C ARG A 466 -21.64 3.94 13.66
N LEU A 467 -21.68 2.68 14.06
CA LEU A 467 -21.93 1.55 13.17
C LEU A 467 -23.22 0.86 13.63
N MET A 468 -24.25 0.84 12.79
CA MET A 468 -25.57 0.22 13.08
C MET A 468 -26.16 0.70 14.41
N GLY A 469 -26.04 2.01 14.68
CA GLY A 469 -26.55 2.63 15.91
C GLY A 469 -25.63 2.52 17.12
N GLN A 470 -24.61 1.65 17.09
CA GLN A 470 -23.67 1.48 18.18
C GLN A 470 -22.50 2.47 18.05
N PRO A 471 -22.05 3.10 19.13
CA PRO A 471 -20.88 3.95 19.12
C PRO A 471 -19.60 3.12 18.84
N VAL A 472 -18.74 3.65 17.98
CA VAL A 472 -17.46 3.03 17.62
C VAL A 472 -16.34 4.01 17.97
N ALA A 473 -15.40 3.55 18.78
CA ALA A 473 -14.32 4.39 19.28
C ALA A 473 -13.27 4.71 18.21
N SER A 474 -12.91 3.73 17.39
CA SER A 474 -11.91 3.84 16.32
C SER A 474 -12.30 2.98 15.10
N GLY A 475 -11.49 3.00 14.06
CA GLY A 475 -11.66 2.15 12.89
C GLY A 475 -12.59 2.71 11.80
N LEU A 476 -13.22 3.87 11.99
CA LEU A 476 -13.94 4.61 10.95
C LEU A 476 -13.31 5.99 10.76
N THR A 477 -12.91 6.31 9.54
CA THR A 477 -12.36 7.63 9.18
C THR A 477 -13.12 8.19 8.00
N GLY A 478 -13.76 9.36 8.18
CA GLY A 478 -14.40 10.08 7.08
C GLY A 478 -13.34 10.68 6.14
N LEU A 479 -13.33 10.26 4.88
CA LEU A 479 -12.44 10.79 3.85
C LEU A 479 -13.08 11.89 3.03
N ASN A 480 -14.39 11.79 2.80
CA ASN A 480 -15.18 12.79 2.09
C ASN A 480 -16.54 12.97 2.74
N PRO A 481 -16.93 14.21 3.12
CA PRO A 481 -18.23 14.48 3.70
C PRO A 481 -19.36 14.32 2.67
N GLY A 482 -20.49 13.80 3.13
CA GLY A 482 -21.68 13.58 2.32
C GLY A 482 -22.63 12.61 2.98
N ILE A 483 -23.77 12.39 2.36
CA ILE A 483 -24.74 11.39 2.77
C ILE A 483 -25.22 10.60 1.55
N GLY A 484 -25.26 9.28 1.66
CA GLY A 484 -25.70 8.38 0.58
C GLY A 484 -26.54 7.23 1.12
N ARG A 485 -27.53 6.80 0.33
CA ARG A 485 -28.45 5.71 0.62
C ARG A 485 -28.36 4.67 -0.48
N GLY A 486 -28.18 3.41 -0.12
CA GLY A 486 -28.11 2.34 -1.12
C GLY A 486 -27.90 0.96 -0.56
N VAL A 487 -27.93 -0.03 -1.45
CA VAL A 487 -27.63 -1.42 -1.08
C VAL A 487 -26.12 -1.58 -0.93
N LEU A 488 -25.67 -2.12 0.20
CA LEU A 488 -24.27 -2.42 0.44
C LEU A 488 -23.79 -3.57 -0.44
N LYS A 489 -22.68 -3.38 -1.12
CA LYS A 489 -22.07 -4.37 -2.00
C LYS A 489 -20.56 -4.43 -1.77
N VAL A 490 -20.00 -5.62 -1.82
CA VAL A 490 -18.57 -5.85 -1.73
C VAL A 490 -18.00 -6.04 -3.12
N ALA A 491 -17.13 -5.14 -3.56
CA ALA A 491 -16.40 -5.31 -4.81
C ALA A 491 -15.24 -6.29 -4.59
N ARG A 492 -15.20 -7.34 -5.40
CA ARG A 492 -14.17 -8.39 -5.35
C ARG A 492 -13.13 -8.19 -6.43
N PRO A 493 -11.89 -8.68 -6.24
CA PRO A 493 -10.90 -8.69 -7.30
C PRO A 493 -11.45 -9.39 -8.56
N GLY A 494 -11.47 -8.68 -9.69
CA GLY A 494 -12.04 -9.18 -10.94
C GLY A 494 -13.47 -8.75 -11.24
N ASP A 495 -14.15 -8.08 -10.31
CA ASP A 495 -15.45 -7.47 -10.59
C ASP A 495 -15.27 -6.33 -11.63
N ASP A 496 -16.18 -6.28 -12.59
CA ASP A 496 -16.21 -5.21 -13.57
C ASP A 496 -16.89 -3.96 -12.98
N PRO A 497 -16.15 -2.85 -12.73
CA PRO A 497 -16.72 -1.62 -12.19
C PRO A 497 -17.90 -1.07 -12.99
N LYS A 498 -17.95 -1.39 -14.27
CA LYS A 498 -19.04 -0.98 -15.18
C LYS A 498 -20.40 -1.51 -14.77
N ARG A 499 -20.44 -2.53 -13.91
CA ARG A 499 -21.67 -3.12 -13.37
C ARG A 499 -22.11 -2.48 -12.05
N PHE A 500 -21.37 -1.52 -11.53
CA PHE A 500 -21.73 -0.85 -10.28
C PHE A 500 -22.99 0.01 -10.49
N LEU A 501 -23.90 -0.06 -9.53
CA LEU A 501 -25.17 0.66 -9.56
C LEU A 501 -25.05 2.00 -8.86
N ARG A 502 -25.64 3.04 -9.42
CA ARG A 502 -25.68 4.38 -8.79
C ARG A 502 -26.31 4.37 -7.39
N SER A 503 -27.26 3.45 -7.15
CA SER A 503 -27.91 3.24 -5.86
C SER A 503 -27.16 2.28 -4.95
N GLY A 504 -25.91 1.93 -5.25
CA GLY A 504 -25.09 1.06 -4.42
C GLY A 504 -24.13 1.81 -3.53
N VAL A 505 -23.95 1.35 -2.30
CA VAL A 505 -22.83 1.71 -1.42
C VAL A 505 -21.81 0.58 -1.56
N TYR A 506 -20.57 0.90 -1.96
CA TYR A 506 -19.58 -0.12 -2.30
C TYR A 506 -18.42 -0.15 -1.32
N ILE A 507 -18.12 -1.36 -0.83
CA ILE A 507 -16.82 -1.65 -0.19
C ILE A 507 -15.83 -1.93 -1.32
N LEU A 508 -14.79 -1.09 -1.45
CA LEU A 508 -13.79 -1.16 -2.50
C LEU A 508 -12.43 -1.57 -1.91
N PRO A 509 -11.65 -2.44 -2.59
CA PRO A 509 -10.24 -2.57 -2.30
C PRO A 509 -9.50 -1.24 -2.56
N ALA A 510 -8.35 -1.03 -1.93
CA ALA A 510 -7.64 0.26 -1.85
C ALA A 510 -7.32 0.91 -3.21
N THR A 511 -7.21 0.15 -4.29
CA THR A 511 -6.83 0.61 -5.62
C THR A 511 -7.93 0.35 -6.64
N PHE A 512 -8.88 1.26 -6.76
CA PHE A 512 -9.87 1.23 -7.82
C PHE A 512 -9.72 2.50 -8.66
N GLU A 513 -9.08 2.38 -9.84
CA GLU A 513 -8.85 3.53 -10.72
C GLU A 513 -10.11 3.96 -11.46
N ASP A 514 -11.06 3.05 -11.68
CA ASP A 514 -12.24 3.22 -12.55
C ASP A 514 -13.57 3.16 -11.79
N LEU A 515 -13.88 4.16 -10.99
CA LEU A 515 -15.14 4.21 -10.24
C LEU A 515 -16.27 4.89 -11.04
N PRO A 516 -17.41 4.22 -11.30
CA PRO A 516 -18.63 4.86 -11.80
C PRO A 516 -19.36 5.64 -10.67
N PRO A 517 -20.38 6.45 -11.00
CA PRO A 517 -21.20 7.12 -9.98
C PRO A 517 -21.86 6.11 -9.06
N VAL A 518 -21.65 6.24 -7.75
CA VAL A 518 -22.20 5.37 -6.70
C VAL A 518 -22.81 6.22 -5.57
N ALA A 519 -23.65 5.62 -4.72
CA ALA A 519 -24.27 6.32 -3.60
C ALA A 519 -23.30 6.56 -2.44
N GLY A 520 -22.29 5.72 -2.27
CA GLY A 520 -21.28 5.85 -1.22
C GLY A 520 -20.12 4.89 -1.42
N ILE A 521 -18.99 5.24 -0.82
CA ILE A 521 -17.73 4.49 -0.91
C ILE A 521 -17.25 4.12 0.48
N ILE A 522 -16.87 2.87 0.66
CA ILE A 522 -16.18 2.37 1.85
C ILE A 522 -14.88 1.74 1.35
N THR A 523 -13.73 2.15 1.87
CA THR A 523 -12.42 1.62 1.49
C THR A 523 -11.76 0.93 2.67
N ALA A 524 -11.10 -0.21 2.42
CA ALA A 524 -10.31 -0.91 3.44
C ALA A 524 -9.00 -0.18 3.77
N ASP A 525 -8.58 0.79 2.95
CA ASP A 525 -7.41 1.66 3.18
C ASP A 525 -7.77 3.11 2.86
N LYS A 526 -7.04 4.03 3.49
CA LYS A 526 -7.24 5.48 3.26
C LYS A 526 -6.87 5.91 1.84
N GLY A 527 -5.99 5.18 1.16
CA GLY A 527 -5.44 5.57 -0.14
C GLY A 527 -4.79 6.97 -0.10
N SER A 528 -4.39 7.51 -1.24
CA SER A 528 -3.99 8.92 -1.32
C SER A 528 -5.22 9.83 -1.37
N MET A 529 -5.30 10.78 -0.44
CA MET A 529 -6.41 11.75 -0.36
C MET A 529 -6.50 12.68 -1.58
N LEU A 530 -5.44 12.79 -2.35
CA LEU A 530 -5.34 13.59 -3.57
C LEU A 530 -5.40 12.75 -4.87
N SER A 531 -5.75 11.47 -4.78
CA SER A 531 -5.97 10.65 -5.97
C SER A 531 -7.18 11.11 -6.77
N HIS A 532 -7.18 10.83 -8.08
CA HIS A 532 -8.29 11.19 -8.98
C HIS A 532 -9.67 10.71 -8.49
N VAL A 533 -9.74 9.49 -7.94
CA VAL A 533 -10.99 8.92 -7.41
C VAL A 533 -11.46 9.70 -6.17
N GLN A 534 -10.55 10.04 -5.27
CA GLN A 534 -10.88 10.81 -4.07
C GLN A 534 -11.31 12.24 -4.41
N LEU A 535 -10.61 12.88 -5.33
CA LEU A 535 -10.98 14.23 -5.81
C LEU A 535 -12.33 14.22 -6.51
N LEU A 536 -12.62 13.20 -7.33
CA LEU A 536 -13.91 13.05 -8.00
C LEU A 536 -15.05 12.84 -7.00
N ALA A 537 -14.86 11.97 -6.01
CA ALA A 537 -15.82 11.72 -4.94
C ALA A 537 -16.12 13.03 -4.16
N ARG A 538 -15.09 13.83 -3.85
CA ARG A 538 -15.23 15.13 -3.16
C ARG A 538 -16.05 16.11 -3.98
N ASN A 539 -15.73 16.26 -5.26
CA ASN A 539 -16.45 17.20 -6.14
C ASN A 539 -17.93 16.85 -6.27
N LEU A 540 -18.27 15.58 -6.22
CA LEU A 540 -19.66 15.11 -6.38
C LEU A 540 -20.40 14.98 -5.04
N GLY A 541 -19.71 15.17 -3.91
CA GLY A 541 -20.28 15.00 -2.57
C GLY A 541 -20.66 13.55 -2.26
N ILE A 542 -19.98 12.57 -2.87
CA ILE A 542 -20.17 11.15 -2.56
C ILE A 542 -19.50 10.88 -1.21
N PRO A 543 -20.24 10.40 -0.17
CA PRO A 543 -19.62 10.06 1.10
C PRO A 543 -18.58 8.97 0.92
N ASN A 544 -17.41 9.16 1.52
CA ASN A 544 -16.34 8.17 1.49
C ASN A 544 -15.76 7.96 2.88
N VAL A 545 -15.61 6.69 3.27
CA VAL A 545 -15.14 6.25 4.58
C VAL A 545 -14.03 5.23 4.42
N ALA A 546 -12.93 5.43 5.11
CA ALA A 546 -11.94 4.36 5.33
C ALA A 546 -12.31 3.56 6.58
N VAL A 547 -12.20 2.25 6.48
CA VAL A 547 -12.54 1.30 7.52
C VAL A 547 -11.34 0.43 7.83
N ASP A 548 -11.00 0.30 9.11
CA ASP A 548 -9.93 -0.58 9.54
C ASP A 548 -10.36 -2.05 9.50
N ASP A 549 -9.40 -2.95 9.37
CA ASP A 549 -9.63 -4.40 9.29
C ASP A 549 -10.43 -4.99 10.44
N SER A 550 -10.43 -4.34 11.61
CA SER A 550 -11.19 -4.78 12.78
C SER A 550 -12.72 -4.66 12.59
N LEU A 551 -13.18 -3.66 11.84
CA LEU A 551 -14.59 -3.40 11.56
C LEU A 551 -15.04 -3.92 10.21
N LEU A 552 -14.12 -4.11 9.27
CA LEU A 552 -14.43 -4.54 7.91
C LEU A 552 -15.28 -5.83 7.84
N PRO A 553 -15.02 -6.88 8.65
CA PRO A 553 -15.87 -8.08 8.66
C PRO A 553 -17.31 -7.79 9.10
N GLN A 554 -17.50 -6.88 10.06
CA GLN A 554 -18.84 -6.51 10.56
C GLN A 554 -19.62 -5.75 9.48
N ILE A 555 -18.96 -4.87 8.74
CA ILE A 555 -19.59 -4.12 7.65
C ILE A 555 -19.85 -5.03 6.45
N THR A 556 -18.93 -5.92 6.11
CA THR A 556 -19.08 -6.91 5.03
C THR A 556 -20.27 -7.85 5.28
N ALA A 557 -20.53 -8.20 6.54
CA ALA A 557 -21.70 -9.02 6.91
C ALA A 557 -23.06 -8.35 6.58
N LEU A 558 -23.07 -7.05 6.30
CA LEU A 558 -24.26 -6.31 5.86
C LEU A 558 -24.44 -6.33 4.33
N GLU A 559 -23.63 -7.07 3.57
CA GLU A 559 -23.74 -7.18 2.11
C GLU A 559 -25.18 -7.56 1.70
N GLY A 560 -25.73 -6.83 0.75
CA GLY A 560 -27.10 -7.01 0.26
C GLY A 560 -28.17 -6.26 1.07
N GLN A 561 -27.84 -5.65 2.20
CA GLN A 561 -28.77 -4.82 2.99
C GLN A 561 -28.78 -3.37 2.52
N GLY A 562 -29.93 -2.71 2.71
CA GLY A 562 -30.03 -1.26 2.54
C GLY A 562 -29.32 -0.54 3.68
N VAL A 563 -28.41 0.37 3.34
CA VAL A 563 -27.65 1.15 4.32
C VAL A 563 -27.67 2.63 3.97
N VAL A 564 -27.48 3.46 5.00
CA VAL A 564 -27.17 4.88 4.87
C VAL A 564 -25.75 5.12 5.37
N LEU A 565 -24.94 5.75 4.51
CA LEU A 565 -23.58 6.18 4.81
C LEU A 565 -23.59 7.70 4.95
N ALA A 566 -23.32 8.22 6.14
CA ALA A 566 -23.26 9.65 6.43
C ALA A 566 -21.88 10.02 6.99
N VAL A 567 -21.28 11.07 6.42
CA VAL A 567 -20.00 11.64 6.84
C VAL A 567 -20.18 13.14 7.01
N SER A 568 -19.97 13.65 8.22
CA SER A 568 -20.09 15.09 8.48
C SER A 568 -18.89 15.87 7.92
N PRO A 569 -18.99 17.19 7.72
CA PRO A 569 -17.85 18.04 7.40
C PRO A 569 -16.71 17.97 8.41
N GLY A 570 -17.01 17.69 9.68
CA GLY A 570 -16.02 17.44 10.74
C GLY A 570 -15.47 16.03 10.78
N GLY A 571 -15.88 15.15 9.85
CA GLY A 571 -15.34 13.78 9.73
C GLY A 571 -16.01 12.75 10.65
N VAL A 572 -17.15 13.05 11.27
CA VAL A 572 -17.93 12.05 12.02
C VAL A 572 -18.65 11.13 11.06
N VAL A 573 -18.53 9.83 11.27
CA VAL A 573 -19.07 8.78 10.41
C VAL A 573 -20.26 8.09 11.05
N GLN A 574 -21.33 7.91 10.30
CA GLN A 574 -22.43 7.04 10.66
C GLN A 574 -22.75 6.07 9.51
N ILE A 575 -22.70 4.78 9.80
CA ILE A 575 -23.21 3.70 8.95
C ILE A 575 -24.43 3.14 9.66
N ALA A 576 -25.61 3.26 9.04
CA ALA A 576 -26.87 2.85 9.63
C ALA A 576 -27.66 1.94 8.68
N ALA A 577 -28.57 1.12 9.22
CA ALA A 577 -29.58 0.45 8.40
C ALA A 577 -30.51 1.50 7.77
N ASP A 578 -30.89 1.24 6.52
CA ASP A 578 -31.87 2.06 5.82
C ASP A 578 -33.28 1.82 6.39
N GLY A 579 -34.10 2.85 6.41
CA GLY A 579 -35.44 2.79 6.93
C GLY A 579 -36.21 4.11 6.83
N PRO A 580 -37.52 4.13 7.25
CA PRO A 580 -38.39 5.32 7.13
C PRO A 580 -37.85 6.57 7.83
N ASP A 581 -37.06 6.42 8.88
CA ASP A 581 -36.48 7.56 9.62
C ASP A 581 -35.56 8.41 8.73
N TRP A 582 -34.97 7.82 7.70
CA TRP A 582 -34.11 8.47 6.73
C TRP A 582 -34.89 9.19 5.60
N ASP A 583 -36.16 8.85 5.38
CA ASP A 583 -36.94 9.42 4.27
C ASP A 583 -37.10 10.95 4.40
N ALA A 584 -37.21 11.47 5.62
CA ALA A 584 -37.27 12.91 5.87
C ALA A 584 -35.94 13.63 5.57
N VAL A 585 -34.81 12.95 5.70
CA VAL A 585 -33.49 13.49 5.39
C VAL A 585 -33.32 13.58 3.88
N PHE A 586 -33.58 12.46 3.16
CA PHE A 586 -33.42 12.40 1.71
C PHE A 586 -34.51 13.17 0.92
N SER A 587 -35.72 13.32 1.42
CA SER A 587 -36.75 14.14 0.75
C SER A 587 -36.39 15.62 0.73
N ARG A 588 -35.64 16.11 1.70
CA ARG A 588 -35.11 17.50 1.69
C ARG A 588 -33.94 17.65 0.70
N GLU A 589 -33.10 16.64 0.57
CA GLU A 589 -31.99 16.65 -0.42
C GLU A 589 -32.47 16.56 -1.87
N SER A 590 -33.56 15.82 -2.13
CA SER A 590 -34.12 15.69 -3.48
C SER A 590 -34.70 17.00 -4.03
N GLN A 591 -34.95 18.01 -3.19
CA GLN A 591 -35.38 19.35 -3.60
C GLN A 591 -34.22 20.25 -4.05
N GLU A 592 -32.95 19.90 -3.75
CA GLU A 592 -31.80 20.61 -4.26
C GLU A 592 -31.46 20.11 -5.68
N ALA A 593 -31.44 21.05 -6.65
CA ALA A 593 -31.24 20.73 -8.06
C ALA A 593 -29.94 19.90 -8.26
N ALA A 594 -30.06 18.75 -8.92
CA ALA A 594 -28.91 17.97 -9.37
C ALA A 594 -28.00 18.89 -10.20
N VAL A 595 -26.66 18.77 -10.00
CA VAL A 595 -25.68 19.50 -10.81
C VAL A 595 -25.85 19.01 -12.26
N VAL A 596 -26.38 19.89 -13.12
CA VAL A 596 -26.49 19.64 -14.55
C VAL A 596 -25.47 20.50 -15.26
N ILE A 597 -24.50 19.83 -15.88
CA ILE A 597 -23.46 20.47 -16.70
C ILE A 597 -24.08 20.92 -18.01
N ARG A 598 -23.99 22.22 -18.29
CA ARG A 598 -24.44 22.83 -19.54
C ARG A 598 -23.25 23.41 -20.29
N PRO A 599 -22.72 22.69 -21.33
CA PRO A 599 -21.64 23.25 -22.12
C PRO A 599 -22.09 24.52 -22.85
N ASP A 600 -21.28 25.57 -22.81
CA ASP A 600 -21.53 26.77 -23.59
C ASP A 600 -21.18 26.56 -25.06
N LEU A 601 -22.16 26.09 -25.82
CA LEU A 601 -22.00 25.80 -27.25
C LEU A 601 -21.77 27.06 -28.10
N LYS A 602 -22.12 28.26 -27.60
CA LYS A 602 -21.91 29.49 -28.33
C LYS A 602 -20.47 29.97 -28.31
N LYS A 603 -19.74 29.60 -27.28
CA LYS A 603 -18.32 29.92 -27.12
C LYS A 603 -17.41 29.11 -28.03
N LEU A 604 -17.84 27.88 -28.42
CA LEU A 604 -17.04 26.95 -29.19
C LEU A 604 -16.68 27.46 -30.59
N ASP A 605 -15.42 27.48 -30.91
CA ASP A 605 -14.90 27.67 -32.27
C ASP A 605 -14.57 26.28 -32.85
N LEU A 606 -15.47 25.79 -33.74
CA LEU A 606 -15.36 24.51 -34.38
C LEU A 606 -14.89 24.64 -35.84
N VAL A 607 -14.33 25.79 -36.19
CA VAL A 607 -13.89 26.12 -37.57
C VAL A 607 -12.38 26.25 -37.66
N ASP A 608 -11.74 26.96 -36.71
CA ASP A 608 -10.30 27.18 -36.72
C ASP A 608 -9.53 25.88 -36.35
N ARG A 609 -8.77 25.37 -37.32
CA ARG A 609 -7.99 24.11 -37.24
C ARG A 609 -6.49 24.34 -37.06
N HIS A 610 -6.03 25.59 -36.88
CA HIS A 610 -4.61 25.87 -36.72
C HIS A 610 -4.08 25.27 -35.44
N LEU A 611 -2.94 24.59 -35.55
CA LEU A 611 -2.22 24.09 -34.37
C LEU A 611 -1.65 25.27 -33.56
N ILE A 612 -1.78 25.20 -32.24
CA ILE A 612 -1.45 26.32 -31.35
C ILE A 612 -0.25 25.91 -30.49
N PRO A 613 0.91 26.58 -30.62
CA PRO A 613 1.99 26.40 -29.65
C PRO A 613 1.51 26.75 -28.22
N LEU A 614 1.90 25.96 -27.21
CA LEU A 614 1.45 26.15 -25.83
C LEU A 614 1.81 27.57 -25.29
N THR A 615 2.89 28.17 -25.80
CA THR A 615 3.28 29.54 -25.46
C THR A 615 2.28 30.60 -25.92
N ALA A 616 1.47 30.31 -26.94
CA ALA A 616 0.43 31.20 -27.47
C ALA A 616 -0.96 30.97 -26.84
N VAL A 617 -1.17 29.85 -26.18
CA VAL A 617 -2.44 29.48 -25.52
C VAL A 617 -2.62 30.31 -24.24
N ARG A 618 -3.85 30.78 -24.01
CA ARG A 618 -4.25 31.55 -22.83
C ARG A 618 -5.51 31.01 -22.20
N ALA A 619 -5.77 31.40 -20.96
CA ALA A 619 -6.98 30.98 -20.21
C ALA A 619 -8.30 31.29 -20.96
N ALA A 620 -8.35 32.36 -21.73
CA ALA A 620 -9.51 32.75 -22.57
C ALA A 620 -9.85 31.71 -23.65
N ASP A 621 -8.90 30.89 -24.04
CA ASP A 621 -9.06 29.81 -25.05
C ASP A 621 -9.82 28.60 -24.51
N SER A 622 -9.95 28.48 -23.17
CA SER A 622 -10.71 27.43 -22.52
C SER A 622 -12.16 27.43 -22.94
N GLY A 623 -12.66 26.30 -23.43
CA GLY A 623 -14.03 26.14 -23.95
C GLY A 623 -14.29 26.89 -25.25
N ARG A 624 -13.27 27.53 -25.85
CA ARG A 624 -13.33 28.18 -27.18
C ARG A 624 -12.66 27.30 -28.24
N VAL A 625 -11.35 27.20 -28.24
CA VAL A 625 -10.56 26.39 -29.21
C VAL A 625 -9.97 25.13 -28.57
N CYS A 626 -9.76 25.12 -27.28
CA CYS A 626 -9.27 23.98 -26.50
C CYS A 626 -9.97 23.87 -25.15
N GLY A 627 -9.73 22.81 -24.43
CA GLY A 627 -10.25 22.61 -23.07
C GLY A 627 -9.42 23.34 -22.01
N PRO A 628 -9.82 23.21 -20.74
CA PRO A 628 -9.20 23.92 -19.62
C PRO A 628 -7.79 23.45 -19.29
N LYS A 629 -7.45 22.17 -19.54
CA LYS A 629 -6.09 21.68 -19.28
C LYS A 629 -5.03 22.40 -20.12
N ALA A 630 -5.26 22.48 -21.44
CA ALA A 630 -4.35 23.19 -22.34
C ALA A 630 -4.34 24.68 -22.05
N ALA A 631 -5.53 25.28 -21.86
CA ALA A 631 -5.67 26.72 -21.60
C ALA A 631 -4.97 27.14 -20.30
N ASN A 632 -5.22 26.43 -19.19
CA ASN A 632 -4.60 26.72 -17.91
C ASN A 632 -3.08 26.48 -17.94
N LEU A 633 -2.63 25.40 -18.61
CA LEU A 633 -1.18 25.13 -18.73
C LEU A 633 -0.47 26.16 -19.64
N GLY A 634 -1.12 26.63 -20.69
CA GLY A 634 -0.60 27.71 -21.54
C GLY A 634 -0.47 29.03 -20.79
N GLU A 635 -1.48 29.36 -19.96
CA GLU A 635 -1.43 30.52 -19.08
C GLU A 635 -0.34 30.35 -18.01
N LEU A 636 -0.22 29.14 -17.44
CA LEU A 636 0.83 28.82 -16.46
C LEU A 636 2.22 28.95 -17.08
N LYS A 637 2.41 28.51 -18.34
CA LYS A 637 3.67 28.68 -19.07
C LYS A 637 3.98 30.18 -19.33
N HIS A 638 2.99 31.00 -19.55
CA HIS A 638 3.18 32.44 -19.70
C HIS A 638 3.73 33.09 -18.39
N HIS A 639 3.21 32.68 -17.24
CA HIS A 639 3.63 33.23 -15.95
C HIS A 639 4.84 32.53 -15.33
N PHE A 640 5.08 31.26 -15.65
CA PHE A 640 6.18 30.41 -15.13
C PHE A 640 6.88 29.68 -16.28
N PRO A 641 7.50 30.41 -17.23
CA PRO A 641 8.03 29.83 -18.47
C PRO A 641 9.07 28.74 -18.25
N GLU A 642 9.86 28.83 -17.19
CA GLU A 642 10.91 27.85 -16.85
C GLU A 642 10.36 26.57 -16.19
N ALA A 643 9.15 26.64 -15.62
CA ALA A 643 8.55 25.53 -14.89
C ALA A 643 7.61 24.69 -15.75
N VAL A 644 7.24 25.13 -16.94
CA VAL A 644 6.34 24.39 -17.83
C VAL A 644 7.09 24.01 -19.11
N THR A 645 7.02 22.72 -19.48
CA THR A 645 7.66 22.23 -20.73
C THR A 645 6.92 22.71 -21.98
N ASP A 646 7.53 22.48 -23.16
CA ASP A 646 6.93 22.85 -24.43
C ASP A 646 5.77 21.93 -24.82
N GLY A 647 4.82 22.49 -25.56
CA GLY A 647 3.64 21.76 -25.98
C GLY A 647 3.02 22.33 -27.27
N VAL A 648 2.16 21.50 -27.89
CA VAL A 648 1.36 21.87 -29.05
C VAL A 648 -0.09 21.46 -28.80
N VAL A 649 -1.03 22.35 -29.08
CA VAL A 649 -2.47 22.07 -28.91
C VAL A 649 -3.12 21.83 -30.26
N ILE A 650 -3.85 20.72 -30.36
CA ILE A 650 -4.73 20.42 -31.48
C ILE A 650 -6.14 20.86 -31.09
N PRO A 651 -6.73 21.87 -31.75
CA PRO A 651 -7.99 22.46 -31.33
C PRO A 651 -9.20 21.54 -31.58
N PHE A 652 -10.34 21.86 -30.94
CA PHE A 652 -11.62 21.14 -31.08
C PHE A 652 -12.08 20.98 -32.55
N ALA A 653 -11.81 21.99 -33.38
CA ALA A 653 -12.22 22.00 -34.77
C ALA A 653 -11.61 20.87 -35.59
N VAL A 654 -10.42 20.36 -35.24
CA VAL A 654 -9.82 19.19 -35.90
C VAL A 654 -10.61 17.93 -35.57
N PHE A 655 -10.97 17.70 -34.30
CA PHE A 655 -11.82 16.57 -33.93
C PHE A 655 -13.23 16.71 -34.58
N ARG A 656 -13.80 17.91 -34.61
CA ARG A 656 -15.06 18.15 -35.28
C ARG A 656 -15.00 17.77 -36.77
N ALA A 657 -13.91 18.08 -37.45
CA ALA A 657 -13.71 17.68 -38.86
C ALA A 657 -13.70 16.15 -39.04
N VAL A 658 -13.18 15.38 -38.06
CA VAL A 658 -13.29 13.92 -38.09
C VAL A 658 -14.75 13.47 -37.95
N LEU A 659 -15.53 14.12 -37.10
CA LEU A 659 -16.96 13.81 -36.94
C LEU A 659 -17.81 14.26 -38.15
N ASP A 660 -17.38 15.23 -38.92
CA ASP A 660 -18.05 15.69 -40.14
C ASP A 660 -17.77 14.79 -41.36
N GLN A 661 -16.84 13.83 -41.23
CA GLN A 661 -16.65 12.85 -42.30
C GLN A 661 -17.88 11.95 -42.46
N PRO A 662 -18.18 11.48 -43.71
CA PRO A 662 -19.29 10.56 -43.91
C PRO A 662 -19.03 9.24 -43.15
N LEU A 663 -20.07 8.67 -42.55
CA LEU A 663 -20.00 7.36 -41.87
C LEU A 663 -19.66 6.26 -42.88
N GLU A 664 -20.28 6.35 -44.04
CA GLU A 664 -20.05 5.49 -45.21
C GLU A 664 -20.01 6.39 -46.44
N PRO A 665 -19.33 6.00 -47.54
CA PRO A 665 -19.23 6.84 -48.74
C PRO A 665 -20.62 7.30 -49.24
N GLY A 666 -20.82 8.63 -49.31
CA GLY A 666 -22.07 9.24 -49.70
C GLY A 666 -23.21 9.24 -48.66
N GLY A 667 -22.95 8.74 -47.45
CA GLY A 667 -23.91 8.68 -46.35
C GLY A 667 -23.92 9.93 -45.46
N ILE A 668 -24.69 9.84 -44.37
CA ILE A 668 -24.72 10.88 -43.31
C ILE A 668 -23.36 10.99 -42.58
N THR A 669 -23.10 12.14 -41.99
CA THR A 669 -21.87 12.35 -41.22
C THR A 669 -21.83 11.49 -39.94
N VAL A 670 -20.63 11.20 -39.44
CA VAL A 670 -20.45 10.52 -38.14
C VAL A 670 -21.13 11.29 -37.05
N PHE A 671 -21.08 12.64 -37.08
CA PHE A 671 -21.76 13.49 -36.09
C PHE A 671 -23.28 13.33 -36.11
N GLN A 672 -23.90 13.33 -37.31
CA GLN A 672 -25.33 13.16 -37.47
C GLN A 672 -25.77 11.76 -36.98
N TRP A 673 -25.06 10.70 -37.44
CA TRP A 673 -25.29 9.36 -36.93
C TRP A 673 -25.18 9.27 -35.40
N MET A 674 -24.17 9.91 -34.80
CA MET A 674 -24.00 9.97 -33.35
C MET A 674 -25.23 10.61 -32.67
N GLN A 675 -25.76 11.71 -33.17
CA GLN A 675 -26.96 12.35 -32.64
C GLN A 675 -28.17 11.40 -32.71
N ASP A 676 -28.35 10.71 -33.81
CA ASP A 676 -29.45 9.74 -34.00
C ASP A 676 -29.32 8.58 -32.99
N GLN A 677 -28.09 8.09 -32.73
CA GLN A 677 -27.86 7.04 -31.73
C GLN A 677 -28.17 7.52 -30.31
N TYR A 678 -27.82 8.75 -29.94
CA TYR A 678 -28.18 9.32 -28.64
C TYR A 678 -29.69 9.44 -28.47
N ALA A 679 -30.42 9.83 -29.54
CA ALA A 679 -31.87 9.89 -29.55
C ALA A 679 -32.50 8.49 -29.39
N LEU A 680 -31.99 7.50 -30.14
CA LEU A 680 -32.42 6.11 -30.04
C LEU A 680 -32.23 5.56 -28.62
N ILE A 681 -31.04 5.70 -28.04
CA ILE A 681 -30.70 5.18 -26.70
C ILE A 681 -31.60 5.85 -25.64
N ARG A 682 -31.90 7.14 -25.76
CA ARG A 682 -32.85 7.83 -24.87
C ARG A 682 -34.26 7.26 -24.98
N SER A 683 -34.71 6.89 -26.17
CA SER A 683 -36.04 6.29 -26.36
C SER A 683 -36.21 4.90 -25.72
N LEU A 684 -35.11 4.23 -25.41
CA LEU A 684 -35.07 2.91 -24.77
C LEU A 684 -35.04 3.00 -23.22
N ALA A 685 -35.22 4.17 -22.62
CA ALA A 685 -35.11 4.36 -21.17
C ALA A 685 -36.05 3.45 -20.33
N ALA A 686 -37.16 2.99 -20.90
CA ALA A 686 -38.09 2.04 -20.27
C ALA A 686 -37.59 0.59 -20.23
N ASP A 687 -36.55 0.25 -21.02
CA ASP A 687 -35.96 -1.09 -21.09
C ASP A 687 -34.43 -1.01 -20.87
N PRO A 688 -33.96 -1.11 -19.63
CA PRO A 688 -32.54 -0.92 -19.29
C PRO A 688 -31.59 -1.91 -19.98
N ASP A 689 -32.05 -3.13 -20.30
CA ASP A 689 -31.20 -4.14 -20.93
C ASP A 689 -30.97 -3.81 -22.41
N ARG A 690 -32.04 -3.47 -23.14
CA ARG A 690 -31.94 -2.98 -24.50
C ARG A 690 -31.16 -1.69 -24.61
N GLN A 691 -31.36 -0.78 -23.67
CA GLN A 691 -30.62 0.48 -23.59
C GLN A 691 -29.12 0.23 -23.44
N ARG A 692 -28.71 -0.67 -22.53
CA ARG A 692 -27.30 -1.06 -22.37
C ARG A 692 -26.73 -1.71 -23.64
N GLN A 693 -27.48 -2.62 -24.25
CA GLN A 693 -27.04 -3.25 -25.49
C GLN A 693 -26.83 -2.25 -26.63
N ALA A 694 -27.77 -1.34 -26.83
CA ALA A 694 -27.69 -0.28 -27.84
C ALA A 694 -26.51 0.68 -27.56
N SER A 695 -26.32 1.08 -26.30
CA SER A 695 -25.19 1.91 -25.89
C SER A 695 -23.85 1.21 -26.16
N GLY A 696 -23.71 -0.07 -25.81
CA GLY A 696 -22.48 -0.82 -26.04
C GLY A 696 -22.12 -0.94 -27.52
N GLN A 697 -23.11 -1.21 -28.37
CA GLN A 697 -22.93 -1.27 -29.84
C GLN A 697 -22.54 0.10 -30.42
N PHE A 698 -23.22 1.16 -30.01
CA PHE A 698 -22.91 2.54 -30.39
C PHE A 698 -21.47 2.90 -30.02
N LEU A 699 -21.07 2.71 -28.76
CA LEU A 699 -19.74 3.06 -28.26
C LEU A 699 -18.62 2.29 -28.96
N ALA A 700 -18.83 0.99 -29.23
CA ALA A 700 -17.87 0.17 -29.96
C ALA A 700 -17.69 0.66 -31.41
N ARG A 701 -18.78 0.98 -32.11
CA ARG A 701 -18.73 1.49 -33.48
C ARG A 701 -18.09 2.88 -33.57
N MET A 702 -18.37 3.77 -32.59
CA MET A 702 -17.73 5.09 -32.54
C MET A 702 -16.22 4.98 -32.37
N ARG A 703 -15.76 4.16 -31.43
CA ARG A 703 -14.31 3.96 -31.20
C ARG A 703 -13.63 3.39 -32.44
N ALA A 704 -14.22 2.39 -33.06
CA ALA A 704 -13.69 1.80 -34.28
C ALA A 704 -13.59 2.82 -35.42
N ARG A 705 -14.62 3.68 -35.61
CA ARG A 705 -14.64 4.71 -36.65
C ARG A 705 -13.59 5.79 -36.42
N ILE A 706 -13.40 6.23 -35.17
CA ILE A 706 -12.37 7.22 -34.81
C ILE A 706 -10.96 6.64 -35.00
N ALA A 707 -10.74 5.38 -34.61
CA ALA A 707 -9.45 4.69 -34.79
C ALA A 707 -9.01 4.61 -36.24
N GLN A 708 -9.97 4.58 -37.18
CA GLN A 708 -9.73 4.49 -38.61
C GLN A 708 -9.90 5.84 -39.32
N ALA A 709 -10.06 6.94 -38.61
CA ALA A 709 -10.28 8.26 -39.19
C ALA A 709 -9.10 8.68 -40.06
N ASP A 710 -9.41 9.13 -41.29
CA ASP A 710 -8.45 9.82 -42.14
C ASP A 710 -8.26 11.26 -41.65
N LEU A 711 -7.05 11.64 -41.30
CA LEU A 711 -6.73 12.97 -40.80
C LEU A 711 -6.36 13.95 -41.92
N GLY A 712 -6.14 13.45 -43.13
CA GLY A 712 -5.74 14.22 -44.31
C GLY A 712 -4.24 14.55 -44.35
N GLU A 713 -3.65 14.55 -45.53
CA GLU A 713 -2.20 14.79 -45.72
C GLU A 713 -1.75 16.18 -45.23
N ASP A 714 -2.59 17.22 -45.43
CA ASP A 714 -2.28 18.57 -44.99
C ASP A 714 -2.16 18.70 -43.47
N PHE A 715 -3.08 18.07 -42.72
CA PHE A 715 -3.00 18.04 -41.25
C PHE A 715 -1.76 17.28 -40.80
N ILE A 716 -1.47 16.11 -41.36
CA ILE A 716 -0.30 15.29 -41.03
C ILE A 716 1.00 16.07 -41.26
N ARG A 717 1.11 16.76 -42.40
CA ARG A 717 2.28 17.60 -42.70
C ARG A 717 2.43 18.76 -41.71
N THR A 718 1.33 19.48 -41.41
CA THR A 718 1.32 20.59 -40.49
C THR A 718 1.64 20.17 -39.05
N LEU A 719 1.11 19.02 -38.60
CA LEU A 719 1.39 18.45 -37.28
C LEU A 719 2.87 18.09 -37.16
N ARG A 720 3.46 17.44 -38.16
CA ARG A 720 4.89 17.09 -38.17
C ARG A 720 5.75 18.35 -38.03
N ALA A 721 5.48 19.38 -38.82
CA ALA A 721 6.23 20.64 -38.75
C ALA A 721 6.08 21.35 -37.39
N ALA A 722 4.88 21.37 -36.81
CA ALA A 722 4.63 21.96 -35.49
C ALA A 722 5.36 21.21 -34.38
N MET A 723 5.38 19.87 -34.43
CA MET A 723 6.10 19.04 -33.48
C MET A 723 7.61 19.18 -33.60
N GLU A 724 8.17 19.23 -34.82
CA GLU A 724 9.60 19.48 -35.00
C GLU A 724 10.03 20.85 -34.49
N GLN A 725 9.20 21.89 -34.72
CA GLN A 725 9.46 23.21 -34.22
C GLN A 725 9.41 23.27 -32.67
N ALA A 726 8.47 22.56 -32.04
CA ALA A 726 8.26 22.61 -30.59
C ALA A 726 9.23 21.70 -29.82
N PHE A 727 9.55 20.52 -30.36
CA PHE A 727 10.21 19.46 -29.59
C PHE A 727 11.58 19.05 -30.15
N GLY A 728 11.86 19.37 -31.41
CA GLY A 728 13.08 18.97 -32.15
C GLY A 728 12.84 17.80 -33.11
N PRO A 729 13.92 17.16 -33.61
CA PRO A 729 13.83 16.08 -34.60
C PRO A 729 13.02 14.88 -34.13
N ASP A 730 12.25 14.28 -35.05
CA ASP A 730 11.45 13.09 -34.75
C ASP A 730 12.29 11.95 -34.17
N GLY A 731 11.75 11.27 -33.18
CA GLY A 731 12.42 10.17 -32.46
C GLY A 731 13.40 10.62 -31.36
N SER A 732 13.73 11.92 -31.25
CA SER A 732 14.64 12.45 -30.22
C SER A 732 13.94 12.82 -28.91
N TYR A 733 12.61 12.78 -28.88
CA TYR A 733 11.78 13.17 -27.74
C TYR A 733 10.58 12.22 -27.59
N GLY A 734 10.02 12.16 -26.39
CA GLY A 734 8.70 11.61 -26.13
C GLY A 734 7.69 12.71 -25.88
N VAL A 735 6.41 12.42 -26.11
CA VAL A 735 5.30 13.30 -25.76
C VAL A 735 4.23 12.57 -24.96
N PHE A 736 3.59 13.29 -24.05
CA PHE A 736 2.31 12.90 -23.48
C PHE A 736 1.19 13.39 -24.40
N VAL A 737 0.35 12.47 -24.86
CA VAL A 737 -0.83 12.81 -25.66
C VAL A 737 -2.02 12.85 -24.72
N ARG A 738 -2.42 14.07 -24.34
CA ARG A 738 -3.42 14.31 -23.27
C ARG A 738 -4.75 14.74 -23.87
N SER A 739 -5.82 14.12 -23.41
CA SER A 739 -7.18 14.60 -23.69
C SER A 739 -7.45 15.91 -22.95
N ASP A 740 -8.21 16.76 -23.60
CA ASP A 740 -8.64 18.03 -23.07
C ASP A 740 -9.99 18.40 -23.69
N THR A 741 -11.10 18.31 -22.94
CA THR A 741 -12.45 18.45 -23.48
C THR A 741 -13.10 19.76 -23.08
N ASN A 742 -14.11 20.20 -23.87
CA ASN A 742 -14.90 21.39 -23.56
C ASN A 742 -15.79 21.26 -22.32
N VAL A 743 -15.80 20.08 -21.67
CA VAL A 743 -16.65 19.78 -20.50
C VAL A 743 -15.84 19.34 -19.27
N GLU A 744 -14.52 19.39 -19.32
CA GLU A 744 -13.66 19.17 -18.17
C GLU A 744 -13.54 20.45 -17.33
N ASP A 745 -13.28 20.30 -16.02
CA ASP A 745 -13.04 21.37 -15.06
C ASP A 745 -14.09 22.50 -15.11
N LEU A 746 -15.35 22.13 -15.37
CA LEU A 746 -16.49 23.05 -15.30
C LEU A 746 -16.95 23.26 -13.85
N PRO A 747 -17.64 24.39 -13.55
CA PRO A 747 -18.18 24.61 -12.22
C PRO A 747 -19.02 23.43 -11.71
N GLY A 748 -18.56 22.81 -10.61
CA GLY A 748 -19.21 21.64 -10.00
C GLY A 748 -18.82 20.28 -10.59
N PHE A 749 -17.88 20.23 -11.56
CA PHE A 749 -17.42 18.98 -12.15
C PHE A 749 -15.96 19.06 -12.64
N SER A 750 -15.07 18.30 -12.05
CA SER A 750 -13.64 18.29 -12.47
C SER A 750 -13.36 17.42 -13.69
N GLY A 751 -14.15 16.39 -13.97
CA GLY A 751 -13.92 15.43 -15.04
C GLY A 751 -12.60 14.65 -14.93
N ALA A 752 -11.94 14.71 -13.78
CA ALA A 752 -10.63 14.09 -13.56
C ALA A 752 -10.66 12.57 -13.80
N GLY A 753 -9.69 12.06 -14.55
CA GLY A 753 -9.54 10.62 -14.82
C GLY A 753 -10.60 10.01 -15.74
N LEU A 754 -11.48 10.79 -16.37
CA LEU A 754 -12.50 10.25 -17.28
C LEU A 754 -11.98 9.95 -18.68
N ASN A 755 -10.94 10.65 -19.12
CA ASN A 755 -10.41 10.55 -20.47
C ASN A 755 -8.93 10.09 -20.46
N LEU A 756 -8.50 9.53 -21.59
CA LEU A 756 -7.19 8.88 -21.75
C LEU A 756 -6.06 9.91 -21.87
N THR A 757 -4.93 9.61 -21.23
CA THR A 757 -3.61 10.17 -21.55
C THR A 757 -2.70 9.02 -21.99
N VAL A 758 -2.08 9.13 -23.16
CA VAL A 758 -1.05 8.18 -23.61
C VAL A 758 0.32 8.74 -23.25
N MET A 759 1.06 8.00 -22.45
CA MET A 759 2.30 8.47 -21.85
C MET A 759 3.52 8.17 -22.71
N ASN A 760 4.40 9.17 -22.86
CA ASN A 760 5.74 9.03 -23.44
C ASN A 760 5.75 8.33 -24.82
N VAL A 761 4.99 8.89 -25.75
CA VAL A 761 4.94 8.38 -27.13
C VAL A 761 6.15 8.92 -27.89
N VAL A 762 6.97 8.02 -28.46
CA VAL A 762 8.16 8.34 -29.26
C VAL A 762 7.91 7.94 -30.70
N GLY A 763 8.18 8.85 -31.64
CA GLY A 763 7.97 8.66 -33.09
C GLY A 763 6.62 9.17 -33.59
N PHE A 764 6.67 9.93 -34.65
CA PHE A 764 5.52 10.67 -35.20
C PHE A 764 4.30 9.79 -35.50
N ASP A 765 4.51 8.66 -36.14
CA ASP A 765 3.39 7.79 -36.56
C ASP A 765 2.66 7.20 -35.33
N ARG A 766 3.41 6.88 -34.28
CA ARG A 766 2.83 6.46 -32.98
C ARG A 766 2.06 7.59 -32.30
N VAL A 767 2.53 8.85 -32.43
CA VAL A 767 1.80 10.00 -31.91
C VAL A 767 0.47 10.18 -32.64
N VAL A 768 0.44 10.01 -33.95
CA VAL A 768 -0.80 10.06 -34.75
C VAL A 768 -1.79 8.97 -34.32
N GLU A 769 -1.29 7.77 -34.04
CA GLU A 769 -2.12 6.69 -33.49
C GLU A 769 -2.65 7.02 -32.09
N ALA A 770 -1.80 7.54 -31.20
CA ALA A 770 -2.19 7.96 -29.86
C ALA A 770 -3.24 9.08 -29.89
N ILE A 771 -3.16 10.02 -30.83
CA ILE A 771 -4.18 11.06 -31.05
C ILE A 771 -5.56 10.41 -31.31
N ARG A 772 -5.63 9.40 -32.20
CA ARG A 772 -6.89 8.69 -32.47
C ARG A 772 -7.41 7.95 -31.24
N GLN A 773 -6.53 7.31 -30.47
CA GLN A 773 -6.89 6.65 -29.21
C GLN A 773 -7.47 7.64 -28.19
N VAL A 774 -6.84 8.80 -28.03
CA VAL A 774 -7.31 9.86 -27.12
C VAL A 774 -8.66 10.42 -27.59
N TRP A 775 -8.87 10.67 -28.88
CA TRP A 775 -10.17 11.08 -29.40
C TRP A 775 -11.27 10.04 -29.24
N ALA A 776 -10.91 8.75 -29.20
CA ALA A 776 -11.87 7.67 -28.95
C ALA A 776 -12.23 7.52 -27.45
N SER A 777 -11.43 8.08 -26.54
CA SER A 777 -11.58 7.86 -25.08
C SER A 777 -12.89 8.39 -24.48
N PRO A 778 -13.50 9.51 -24.93
CA PRO A 778 -14.83 9.91 -24.47
C PRO A 778 -15.94 8.90 -24.75
N PHE A 779 -15.73 8.00 -25.70
CA PHE A 779 -16.65 6.91 -26.03
C PHE A 779 -16.30 5.60 -25.29
N ALA A 780 -15.45 5.65 -24.28
CA ALA A 780 -15.35 4.61 -23.27
C ALA A 780 -16.64 4.59 -22.43
N GLU A 781 -17.07 3.42 -21.98
CA GLU A 781 -18.34 3.24 -21.31
C GLU A 781 -18.46 4.11 -20.04
N ARG A 782 -17.38 4.17 -19.23
CA ARG A 782 -17.30 5.02 -18.05
C ARG A 782 -17.54 6.50 -18.38
N ALA A 783 -16.78 7.06 -19.31
CA ALA A 783 -16.88 8.46 -19.69
C ALA A 783 -18.29 8.78 -20.28
N TYR A 784 -18.87 7.83 -21.01
CA TYR A 784 -20.22 7.92 -21.53
C TYR A 784 -21.27 7.94 -20.39
N GLN A 785 -21.22 7.01 -19.45
CA GLN A 785 -22.14 6.91 -18.33
C GLN A 785 -22.12 8.17 -17.44
N TRP A 786 -20.92 8.69 -17.13
CA TRP A 786 -20.77 9.93 -16.38
C TRP A 786 -21.46 11.11 -17.09
N ARG A 787 -21.22 11.25 -18.39
CA ARG A 787 -21.87 12.32 -19.18
C ARG A 787 -23.40 12.19 -19.23
N GLN A 788 -23.91 10.97 -19.43
CA GLN A 788 -25.36 10.71 -19.41
C GLN A 788 -25.98 11.12 -18.08
N SER A 789 -25.26 11.02 -16.99
CA SER A 789 -25.76 11.29 -15.65
C SER A 789 -25.71 12.75 -15.24
N LEU A 790 -24.83 13.56 -15.83
CA LEU A 790 -24.53 14.92 -15.36
C LEU A 790 -24.72 16.00 -16.44
N MET A 791 -24.89 15.66 -17.71
CA MET A 791 -24.94 16.64 -18.80
C MET A 791 -26.33 16.75 -19.42
N ASP A 792 -26.71 17.98 -19.74
CA ASP A 792 -27.94 18.30 -20.47
C ASP A 792 -27.85 17.81 -21.94
N LYS A 793 -26.68 18.01 -22.59
CA LYS A 793 -26.43 17.64 -23.98
C LYS A 793 -25.15 16.80 -24.08
N PRO A 794 -25.19 15.52 -23.69
CA PRO A 794 -23.99 14.66 -23.62
C PRO A 794 -23.35 14.35 -24.97
N GLU A 795 -24.06 14.61 -26.10
CA GLU A 795 -23.56 14.49 -27.48
C GLU A 795 -22.61 15.62 -27.89
N HIS A 796 -22.59 16.76 -27.19
CA HIS A 796 -21.77 17.92 -27.50
C HIS A 796 -20.46 17.96 -26.71
N VAL A 797 -19.69 16.87 -26.77
CA VAL A 797 -18.34 16.79 -26.23
C VAL A 797 -17.32 16.82 -27.36
N TYR A 798 -16.47 17.82 -27.35
CA TYR A 798 -15.39 18.00 -28.30
C TYR A 798 -14.03 17.86 -27.61
N VAL A 799 -13.11 17.17 -28.26
CA VAL A 799 -11.79 16.84 -27.70
C VAL A 799 -10.72 17.64 -28.41
N SER A 800 -10.07 18.55 -27.71
CA SER A 800 -8.74 19.04 -28.10
C SER A 800 -7.68 18.07 -27.57
N ILE A 801 -6.48 18.12 -28.10
CA ILE A 801 -5.34 17.34 -27.63
C ILE A 801 -4.21 18.27 -27.24
N LEU A 802 -3.68 18.07 -26.05
CA LEU A 802 -2.43 18.68 -25.62
C LEU A 802 -1.30 17.66 -25.82
N LEU A 803 -0.43 17.93 -26.82
CA LEU A 803 0.85 17.27 -26.95
C LEU A 803 1.86 17.98 -26.06
N LEU A 804 2.31 17.32 -25.00
CA LEU A 804 3.23 17.90 -24.02
C LEU A 804 4.53 17.12 -24.02
N LYS A 805 5.69 17.80 -24.15
CA LYS A 805 6.99 17.14 -24.14
C LYS A 805 7.17 16.32 -22.86
N SER A 806 7.57 15.06 -22.99
CA SER A 806 7.81 14.17 -21.85
C SER A 806 8.96 14.69 -20.98
N VAL A 807 8.73 14.68 -19.68
CA VAL A 807 9.74 15.02 -18.66
C VAL A 807 10.03 13.78 -17.84
N PRO A 808 11.27 13.29 -17.78
CA PRO A 808 11.65 12.15 -16.97
C PRO A 808 11.74 12.57 -15.49
N SER A 809 10.56 12.82 -14.89
CA SER A 809 10.48 13.25 -13.50
C SER A 809 10.96 12.14 -12.58
N GLU A 810 11.86 12.49 -11.68
CA GLU A 810 12.35 11.61 -10.60
C GLU A 810 11.29 11.44 -9.53
N LYS A 811 10.45 12.46 -9.37
CA LYS A 811 9.34 12.55 -8.41
C LYS A 811 8.18 13.28 -9.07
N SER A 812 6.97 12.90 -8.75
CA SER A 812 5.77 13.58 -9.22
C SER A 812 4.67 13.54 -8.16
N GLY A 813 3.83 14.57 -8.14
CA GLY A 813 2.81 14.69 -7.12
C GLY A 813 1.74 15.72 -7.42
N VAL A 814 0.89 15.93 -6.44
CA VAL A 814 -0.18 16.92 -6.41
C VAL A 814 -0.03 17.80 -5.18
N MET A 815 -0.20 19.09 -5.35
CA MET A 815 -0.28 20.08 -4.28
C MET A 815 -1.62 20.79 -4.33
N VAL A 816 -2.33 20.83 -3.20
CA VAL A 816 -3.49 21.68 -3.00
C VAL A 816 -3.13 22.82 -2.06
N THR A 817 -3.46 24.07 -2.45
CA THR A 817 -3.15 25.27 -1.65
C THR A 817 -4.14 25.49 -0.49
N ALA A 818 -4.67 24.43 0.06
CA ALA A 818 -5.47 24.34 1.26
C ALA A 818 -5.19 23.05 2.02
N ASP A 819 -5.55 23.03 3.30
CA ASP A 819 -5.62 21.78 4.06
C ASP A 819 -6.86 20.99 3.64
N VAL A 820 -6.67 19.92 2.92
CA VAL A 820 -7.76 19.09 2.35
C VAL A 820 -8.59 18.39 3.44
N GLU A 821 -8.04 18.10 4.63
CA GLU A 821 -8.79 17.48 5.72
C GLU A 821 -9.73 18.50 6.42
N SER A 822 -9.23 19.69 6.71
CA SER A 822 -9.99 20.70 7.46
C SER A 822 -10.64 21.77 6.57
N GLY A 823 -10.29 21.84 5.29
CA GLY A 823 -10.70 22.91 4.38
C GLY A 823 -10.12 24.30 4.72
N ARG A 824 -9.13 24.37 5.61
CA ARG A 824 -8.52 25.65 6.04
C ARG A 824 -7.60 26.19 4.95
N PRO A 825 -7.79 27.44 4.50
CA PRO A 825 -6.84 28.09 3.61
C PRO A 825 -5.52 28.40 4.34
N GLY A 826 -4.45 28.70 3.59
CA GLY A 826 -3.15 29.06 4.14
C GLY A 826 -2.28 27.89 4.60
N ARG A 827 -2.71 26.67 4.35
CA ARG A 827 -1.89 25.45 4.49
C ARG A 827 -1.84 24.72 3.16
N LEU A 828 -0.78 23.95 2.94
CA LEU A 828 -0.65 23.12 1.74
C LEU A 828 -0.86 21.66 2.09
N SER A 829 -1.59 20.95 1.25
CA SER A 829 -1.63 19.48 1.23
C SER A 829 -0.84 18.98 0.03
N VAL A 830 0.14 18.13 0.24
CA VAL A 830 1.01 17.60 -0.81
C VAL A 830 0.97 16.07 -0.76
N ALA A 831 0.76 15.44 -1.92
CA ALA A 831 0.95 14.00 -2.11
C ALA A 831 1.98 13.79 -3.22
N VAL A 832 3.02 12.99 -2.98
CA VAL A 832 4.12 12.80 -3.92
C VAL A 832 4.65 11.37 -3.88
N ASN A 833 5.03 10.86 -5.05
CA ASN A 833 5.69 9.57 -5.22
C ASN A 833 6.99 9.72 -6.03
N GLU A 834 7.84 8.71 -5.96
CA GLU A 834 8.95 8.58 -6.89
C GLU A 834 8.44 8.27 -8.30
N GLY A 835 9.16 8.78 -9.32
CA GLY A 835 8.84 8.54 -10.72
C GLY A 835 7.70 9.41 -11.26
N VAL A 836 7.02 8.92 -12.29
CA VAL A 836 6.04 9.67 -13.07
C VAL A 836 4.61 9.28 -12.70
N GLY A 837 3.77 10.23 -12.34
CA GLY A 837 2.30 10.08 -12.26
C GLY A 837 1.74 9.28 -11.07
N GLY A 838 2.57 8.74 -10.18
CA GLY A 838 2.14 7.80 -9.13
C GLY A 838 1.06 8.34 -8.19
N ALA A 839 1.26 9.54 -7.63
CA ALA A 839 0.32 10.13 -6.66
C ALA A 839 -1.06 10.42 -7.28
N VAL A 840 -1.08 10.80 -8.56
CA VAL A 840 -2.32 11.08 -9.31
C VAL A 840 -3.09 9.80 -9.61
N SER A 841 -2.38 8.69 -9.84
CA SER A 841 -2.95 7.36 -10.15
C SER A 841 -3.46 6.60 -8.91
N GLY A 842 -3.42 7.21 -7.72
CA GLY A 842 -3.93 6.57 -6.50
C GLY A 842 -2.93 5.65 -5.79
N GLN A 843 -1.66 5.63 -6.21
CA GLN A 843 -0.60 4.93 -5.49
C GLN A 843 -0.40 5.52 -4.10
N THR A 844 0.07 4.70 -3.16
CA THR A 844 0.34 5.13 -1.79
C THR A 844 1.49 6.13 -1.77
N ALA A 845 1.16 7.41 -1.60
CA ALA A 845 2.09 8.54 -1.70
C ALA A 845 2.65 8.96 -0.33
N GLU A 846 3.79 9.67 -0.35
CA GLU A 846 4.16 10.53 0.76
C GLU A 846 3.15 11.67 0.85
N GLU A 847 2.47 11.81 1.98
CA GLU A 847 1.49 12.85 2.22
C GLU A 847 1.99 13.81 3.31
N LEU A 848 2.01 15.07 2.96
CA LEU A 848 2.50 16.14 3.82
C LEU A 848 1.44 17.22 3.97
N ARG A 849 1.31 17.74 5.19
CA ARG A 849 0.63 19.00 5.46
C ARG A 849 1.70 20.05 5.78
N ILE A 850 1.74 21.11 5.03
CA ILE A 850 2.76 22.16 5.16
C ILE A 850 2.09 23.44 5.64
N ASP A 851 2.60 24.01 6.72
CA ASP A 851 2.29 25.37 7.15
C ASP A 851 3.38 26.28 6.59
N PRO A 852 3.09 27.11 5.59
CA PRO A 852 4.10 27.94 4.94
C PRO A 852 4.83 28.89 5.90
N ASP A 853 4.13 29.40 6.92
CA ASP A 853 4.71 30.34 7.90
C ASP A 853 5.71 29.64 8.84
N ARG A 854 5.52 28.36 9.10
CA ARG A 854 6.41 27.54 9.94
C ARG A 854 7.51 26.83 9.16
N GLY A 855 7.33 26.65 7.86
CA GLY A 855 8.28 25.97 6.97
C GLY A 855 8.49 24.48 7.25
N LYS A 856 7.86 23.91 8.30
CA LYS A 856 8.02 22.51 8.71
C LYS A 856 6.83 21.67 8.26
N PRO A 857 7.03 20.63 7.44
CA PRO A 857 5.95 19.75 7.01
C PRO A 857 5.56 18.78 8.14
N LEU A 858 4.25 18.59 8.35
CA LEU A 858 3.70 17.51 9.14
C LEU A 858 3.55 16.29 8.22
N LEU A 859 4.19 15.18 8.59
CA LEU A 859 4.09 13.92 7.87
C LEU A 859 2.73 13.25 8.15
N LEU A 860 1.95 12.96 7.10
CA LEU A 860 0.69 12.23 7.22
C LEU A 860 0.86 10.76 6.81
N ALA A 861 1.67 10.48 5.79
CA ALA A 861 1.99 9.13 5.32
C ALA A 861 3.34 9.10 4.60
N HIS A 862 4.01 7.94 4.55
CA HIS A 862 5.13 7.68 3.65
C HIS A 862 4.65 7.19 2.29
N ALA A 863 5.48 7.41 1.25
CA ALA A 863 5.35 6.69 0.00
C ALA A 863 5.71 5.21 0.24
N THR A 864 4.74 4.33 0.01
CA THR A 864 4.90 2.88 0.22
C THR A 864 4.45 2.07 -0.99
N GLU A 865 4.54 2.68 -2.18
CA GLU A 865 4.39 1.96 -3.44
C GLU A 865 5.71 1.23 -3.75
N PRO A 866 5.71 -0.10 -3.89
CA PRO A 866 6.96 -0.85 -4.11
C PRO A 866 7.57 -0.63 -5.51
N LEU A 867 6.79 -0.13 -6.47
CA LEU A 867 7.22 0.11 -7.84
C LEU A 867 6.95 1.55 -8.26
N LYS A 868 7.95 2.22 -8.82
CA LYS A 868 7.80 3.52 -9.48
C LYS A 868 7.75 3.40 -10.99
N VAL A 869 7.07 4.34 -11.63
CA VAL A 869 6.99 4.44 -13.10
C VAL A 869 8.12 5.31 -13.61
N VAL A 870 8.84 4.84 -14.62
CA VAL A 870 9.87 5.59 -15.33
C VAL A 870 9.61 5.60 -16.83
N LEU A 871 10.02 6.68 -17.51
CA LEU A 871 9.90 6.79 -18.96
C LEU A 871 10.99 5.96 -19.65
N GLN A 872 10.62 5.21 -20.68
CA GLN A 872 11.57 4.49 -21.52
C GLN A 872 12.03 5.35 -22.70
N ARG A 873 13.28 5.22 -23.11
CA ARG A 873 13.87 6.00 -24.19
C ARG A 873 13.20 5.73 -25.53
N GLU A 874 12.81 4.51 -25.76
CA GLU A 874 12.17 4.03 -27.00
C GLU A 874 10.65 4.31 -27.04
N GLY A 875 10.14 4.94 -25.99
CA GLY A 875 8.73 5.23 -25.80
C GLY A 875 8.05 4.27 -24.80
N GLY A 876 6.93 4.72 -24.26
CA GLY A 876 6.21 4.01 -23.20
C GLY A 876 6.84 4.18 -21.81
N ILE A 877 6.39 3.37 -20.88
CA ILE A 877 6.78 3.42 -19.47
C ILE A 877 7.24 2.04 -19.00
N ALA A 878 8.11 2.02 -17.97
CA ALA A 878 8.46 0.81 -17.24
C ALA A 878 8.15 0.99 -15.75
N ARG A 879 7.88 -0.12 -15.06
CA ARG A 879 7.80 -0.18 -13.61
C ARG A 879 9.10 -0.76 -13.06
N VAL A 880 9.74 0.00 -12.18
CA VAL A 880 11.00 -0.40 -11.54
C VAL A 880 10.87 -0.28 -10.01
N PRO A 881 11.68 -0.99 -9.22
CA PRO A 881 11.63 -0.85 -7.76
C PRO A 881 11.77 0.60 -7.30
N ALA A 882 10.95 1.02 -6.35
CA ALA A 882 11.08 2.28 -5.64
C ALA A 882 12.27 2.22 -4.66
N SER A 883 12.80 3.37 -4.24
CA SER A 883 13.97 3.40 -3.36
C SER A 883 13.67 2.99 -1.91
N GLY A 884 12.41 3.13 -1.48
CA GLY A 884 12.01 2.93 -0.09
C GLY A 884 12.51 4.02 0.87
N ALA A 885 12.95 5.17 0.35
CA ALA A 885 13.40 6.29 1.17
C ALA A 885 12.28 6.83 2.08
N GLU A 886 12.61 7.17 3.33
CA GLU A 886 11.64 7.73 4.29
C GLU A 886 11.07 9.10 3.85
N ALA A 887 11.75 9.81 2.97
CA ALA A 887 11.30 11.09 2.43
C ALA A 887 11.47 11.10 0.91
N VAL A 888 10.40 11.38 0.19
CA VAL A 888 10.45 11.59 -1.26
C VAL A 888 10.93 13.01 -1.55
N LEU A 889 10.37 14.04 -0.89
CA LEU A 889 10.77 15.43 -1.08
C LEU A 889 11.94 15.83 -0.16
N SER A 890 12.90 16.52 -0.70
CA SER A 890 13.93 17.24 0.05
C SER A 890 13.38 18.57 0.60
N ALA A 891 14.05 19.14 1.59
CA ALA A 891 13.70 20.45 2.14
C ALA A 891 13.72 21.56 1.08
N ALA A 892 14.66 21.50 0.12
CA ALA A 892 14.77 22.49 -0.97
C ALA A 892 13.57 22.38 -1.94
N GLU A 893 13.10 21.17 -2.24
CA GLU A 893 11.92 20.94 -3.08
C GLU A 893 10.64 21.39 -2.38
N ILE A 894 10.52 21.16 -1.07
CA ILE A 894 9.42 21.69 -0.25
C ILE A 894 9.43 23.22 -0.29
N GLY A 895 10.59 23.85 -0.20
CA GLY A 895 10.74 25.30 -0.35
C GLY A 895 10.19 25.81 -1.69
N GLN A 896 10.53 25.15 -2.81
CA GLN A 896 10.00 25.51 -4.14
C GLN A 896 8.47 25.39 -4.23
N LEU A 897 7.85 24.41 -3.55
CA LEU A 897 6.38 24.28 -3.50
C LEU A 897 5.75 25.40 -2.67
N ILE A 898 6.37 25.81 -1.57
CA ILE A 898 5.92 26.95 -0.75
C ILE A 898 6.01 28.25 -1.57
N ASP A 899 7.13 28.47 -2.26
CA ASP A 899 7.35 29.64 -3.11
C ASP A 899 6.32 29.71 -4.25
N LEU A 900 6.04 28.56 -4.88
CA LEU A 900 4.99 28.46 -5.90
C LEU A 900 3.63 28.83 -5.31
N ALA A 901 3.25 28.26 -4.17
CA ALA A 901 1.97 28.51 -3.53
C ALA A 901 1.79 30.01 -3.17
N ALA A 902 2.85 30.67 -2.71
CA ALA A 902 2.86 32.10 -2.41
C ALA A 902 2.75 32.97 -3.69
N ALA A 903 3.34 32.53 -4.80
CA ALA A 903 3.33 33.27 -6.08
C ALA A 903 2.00 33.11 -6.85
N LEU A 904 1.30 31.99 -6.73
CA LEU A 904 0.09 31.67 -7.49
C LEU A 904 -1.01 32.74 -7.37
N PRO A 905 -1.43 33.23 -6.19
CA PRO A 905 -2.48 34.22 -6.08
C PRO A 905 -2.19 35.54 -6.82
N GLN A 906 -0.91 35.90 -6.93
CA GLN A 906 -0.48 37.15 -7.57
C GLN A 906 -0.24 37.00 -9.08
N ARG A 907 0.35 35.89 -9.48
CA ARG A 907 0.77 35.61 -10.86
C ARG A 907 -0.25 34.82 -11.68
N PHE A 908 -1.15 34.09 -11.02
CA PHE A 908 -2.20 33.30 -11.65
C PHE A 908 -3.57 33.51 -10.97
N PRO A 909 -4.16 34.69 -11.00
CA PRO A 909 -5.39 35.06 -10.28
C PRO A 909 -6.67 34.39 -10.83
N LEU A 910 -6.55 33.49 -11.82
CA LEU A 910 -7.67 32.86 -12.54
C LEU A 910 -8.25 31.65 -11.80
N ILE A 911 -7.68 31.25 -10.65
CA ILE A 911 -8.19 30.14 -9.85
C ILE A 911 -9.40 30.65 -9.05
N GLN A 912 -10.58 30.37 -9.58
CA GLN A 912 -11.85 30.83 -9.01
C GLN A 912 -12.87 29.68 -8.93
N ASP A 913 -13.78 29.79 -7.96
CA ASP A 913 -14.95 28.91 -7.85
C ASP A 913 -16.05 29.30 -8.87
N ALA A 914 -17.15 28.53 -8.84
CA ALA A 914 -18.30 28.79 -9.72
C ALA A 914 -18.97 30.20 -9.54
N GLN A 915 -18.67 30.87 -8.43
CA GLN A 915 -19.17 32.19 -8.11
C GLN A 915 -18.14 33.31 -8.40
N GLY A 916 -17.01 32.98 -9.02
CA GLY A 916 -15.92 33.91 -9.35
C GLY A 916 -15.10 34.34 -8.13
N ARG A 917 -15.17 33.62 -7.00
CA ARG A 917 -14.35 33.91 -5.81
C ARG A 917 -13.04 33.15 -5.88
N PRO A 918 -11.94 33.67 -5.33
CA PRO A 918 -10.68 32.94 -5.25
C PRO A 918 -10.88 31.57 -4.62
N ALA A 919 -10.37 30.51 -5.26
CA ALA A 919 -10.41 29.13 -4.79
C ALA A 919 -8.98 28.60 -4.54
N PRO A 920 -8.80 27.60 -3.70
CA PRO A 920 -7.52 26.92 -3.62
C PRO A 920 -7.14 26.30 -4.97
N ALA A 921 -5.86 26.25 -5.27
CA ALA A 921 -5.32 25.62 -6.48
C ALA A 921 -5.03 24.14 -6.23
N ASP A 922 -5.34 23.30 -7.20
CA ASP A 922 -4.89 21.91 -7.35
C ASP A 922 -3.85 21.89 -8.46
N VAL A 923 -2.60 21.58 -8.12
CA VAL A 923 -1.43 21.68 -9.01
C VAL A 923 -0.77 20.32 -9.13
N GLU A 924 -0.70 19.77 -10.35
CA GLU A 924 0.13 18.60 -10.66
C GLU A 924 1.54 19.04 -10.98
N PHE A 925 2.52 18.47 -10.29
CA PHE A 925 3.92 18.83 -10.41
C PHE A 925 4.86 17.62 -10.49
N GLY A 926 6.10 17.86 -10.90
CA GLY A 926 7.21 16.92 -10.81
C GLY A 926 8.51 17.63 -10.50
N PHE A 927 9.53 16.83 -10.18
CA PHE A 927 10.91 17.31 -10.03
C PHE A 927 11.83 16.56 -10.98
N THR A 928 12.68 17.29 -11.63
CA THR A 928 13.77 16.80 -12.48
C THR A 928 15.05 17.52 -12.11
N GLN A 929 16.06 16.79 -11.66
CA GLN A 929 17.33 17.33 -11.17
C GLN A 929 17.11 18.42 -10.10
N GLY A 930 16.16 18.19 -9.18
CA GLY A 930 15.82 19.12 -8.11
C GLY A 930 15.08 20.39 -8.55
N ARG A 931 14.66 20.51 -9.82
CA ARG A 931 13.88 21.64 -10.36
C ARG A 931 12.42 21.27 -10.49
N LEU A 932 11.57 22.17 -10.04
CA LEU A 932 10.11 22.05 -10.15
C LEU A 932 9.65 22.15 -11.61
N VAL A 933 8.79 21.22 -12.02
CA VAL A 933 8.07 21.23 -13.30
C VAL A 933 6.58 21.10 -13.05
N LEU A 934 5.77 21.88 -13.76
CA LEU A 934 4.33 21.96 -13.60
C LEU A 934 3.63 21.28 -14.79
N PHE A 935 2.63 20.46 -14.51
CA PHE A 935 1.94 19.65 -15.51
C PHE A 935 0.46 20.03 -15.67
N GLN A 936 -0.16 20.55 -14.62
CA GLN A 936 -1.57 20.98 -14.64
C GLN A 936 -1.85 21.91 -13.46
N ILE A 937 -2.79 22.83 -13.64
CA ILE A 937 -3.38 23.63 -12.58
C ILE A 937 -4.89 23.78 -12.82
N ARG A 938 -5.66 23.66 -11.73
CA ARG A 938 -7.10 23.85 -11.75
C ARG A 938 -7.62 24.32 -10.39
N PRO A 939 -8.85 24.88 -10.29
CA PRO A 939 -9.46 25.14 -9.00
C PRO A 939 -9.66 23.82 -8.23
N PHE A 940 -9.30 23.84 -6.96
CA PHE A 940 -9.71 22.76 -6.05
C PHE A 940 -11.14 23.02 -5.60
N LEU A 941 -12.05 22.21 -6.13
CA LEU A 941 -13.47 22.32 -5.84
C LEU A 941 -13.90 21.23 -4.87
N GLU A 942 -14.59 21.62 -3.81
CA GLU A 942 -15.28 20.71 -2.90
C GLU A 942 -16.79 20.89 -3.04
N SER A 943 -17.54 19.82 -2.98
CA SER A 943 -18.99 19.89 -2.92
C SER A 943 -19.44 20.66 -1.66
N THR A 944 -20.19 21.72 -1.84
CA THR A 944 -20.76 22.49 -0.72
C THR A 944 -21.98 21.80 -0.11
N LYS A 945 -22.54 20.78 -0.76
CA LYS A 945 -23.74 20.07 -0.34
C LYS A 945 -23.63 19.53 1.09
N ALA A 946 -22.53 18.86 1.41
CA ALA A 946 -22.31 18.32 2.74
C ALA A 946 -22.21 19.41 3.82
N ARG A 947 -21.57 20.54 3.50
CA ARG A 947 -21.43 21.68 4.44
C ARG A 947 -22.76 22.45 4.63
N GLN A 948 -23.66 22.38 3.68
CA GLN A 948 -24.99 22.99 3.76
C GLN A 948 -26.02 22.04 4.36
N ASN A 949 -25.73 20.73 4.44
CA ASN A 949 -26.63 19.72 4.96
C ASN A 949 -26.84 19.88 6.47
N LEU A 950 -28.03 20.27 6.89
CA LEU A 950 -28.37 20.51 8.30
C LEU A 950 -28.26 19.24 9.16
N PHE A 951 -28.54 18.07 8.59
CA PHE A 951 -28.40 16.79 9.29
C PHE A 951 -26.94 16.49 9.61
N LEU A 952 -26.04 16.62 8.63
CA LEU A 952 -24.61 16.37 8.81
C LEU A 952 -23.97 17.40 9.75
N ASN A 953 -24.40 18.66 9.66
CA ASN A 953 -23.88 19.72 10.53
C ASN A 953 -24.18 19.51 12.01
N ARG A 954 -25.29 18.81 12.36
CA ARG A 954 -25.61 18.46 13.74
C ARG A 954 -24.56 17.55 14.37
N PHE A 955 -23.90 16.69 13.59
CA PHE A 955 -22.80 15.87 14.11
C PHE A 955 -21.60 16.69 14.54
N ASP A 956 -21.45 17.91 14.02
CA ASP A 956 -20.32 18.80 14.29
C ASP A 956 -20.67 19.97 15.22
N GLU A 957 -21.93 20.12 15.64
CA GLU A 957 -22.38 21.24 16.49
C GLU A 957 -21.61 21.25 17.82
N ASP A 958 -21.44 20.08 18.42
CA ASP A 958 -20.68 19.97 19.66
C ASP A 958 -19.17 20.20 19.47
N ARG A 959 -18.63 19.92 18.26
CA ARG A 959 -17.23 20.21 17.91
C ARG A 959 -16.92 21.69 17.74
N ARG A 960 -17.90 22.52 17.44
CA ARG A 960 -17.72 23.98 17.26
C ARG A 960 -17.51 24.72 18.58
N GLN A 961 -17.74 24.06 19.73
CA GLN A 961 -17.56 24.64 21.07
C GLN A 961 -16.36 24.11 21.90
N PRO A 962 -15.39 23.31 21.37
CA PRO A 962 -14.32 22.75 22.20
C PRO A 962 -13.29 23.78 22.65
N GLY A 963 -13.29 25.00 22.13
CA GLY A 963 -12.26 26.02 22.42
C GLY A 963 -12.17 26.51 23.89
N SER A 964 -13.13 26.14 24.75
CA SER A 964 -13.11 26.47 26.19
C SER A 964 -13.00 25.24 27.10
N ARG A 965 -13.01 24.03 26.54
CA ARG A 965 -12.92 22.79 27.36
C ARG A 965 -11.47 22.32 27.44
N SER A 966 -11.09 21.86 28.61
CA SER A 966 -9.79 21.25 28.84
C SER A 966 -9.94 19.87 29.49
N VAL A 967 -8.94 19.03 29.26
CA VAL A 967 -8.85 17.67 29.81
C VAL A 967 -7.70 17.63 30.81
N ARG A 968 -7.94 17.08 31.97
CA ARG A 968 -6.92 16.82 32.97
C ARG A 968 -6.28 15.46 32.72
N LEU A 969 -4.98 15.45 32.51
CA LEU A 969 -4.25 14.22 32.20
C LEU A 969 -4.04 13.31 33.42
N ASP A 970 -4.06 13.86 34.62
CA ASP A 970 -3.96 13.14 35.90
C ASP A 970 -5.22 12.36 36.29
N GLU A 971 -6.34 12.59 35.60
CA GLU A 971 -7.61 11.89 35.84
C GLU A 971 -7.72 10.55 35.08
N ILE A 972 -8.52 9.63 35.65
CA ILE A 972 -8.88 8.36 35.00
C ILE A 972 -10.03 8.61 34.03
N PRO A 973 -9.94 8.16 32.73
CA PRO A 973 -11.04 8.25 31.79
C PRO A 973 -12.35 7.63 32.31
N GLY A 974 -13.48 8.30 32.05
CA GLY A 974 -14.82 7.80 32.40
C GLY A 974 -15.22 7.93 33.88
N ARG A 975 -14.40 8.51 34.77
CA ARG A 975 -14.78 8.95 36.08
C ARG A 975 -14.96 10.47 36.05
N SER A 976 -16.17 10.95 35.96
CA SER A 976 -16.52 12.32 36.34
C SER A 976 -16.73 12.31 37.86
N ASP A 977 -15.98 13.11 38.58
CA ASP A 977 -16.23 13.39 40.02
C ASP A 977 -17.60 14.01 40.17
#